data_abb81224aa2b228d208af4be91446dc3
#
_entry.id   abb81224aa2b228d208af4be91446dc3
#
_cell.length_a   1.000
_cell.length_b   1.000
_cell.length_c   1.000
_cell.angle_alpha   90.00
_cell.angle_beta   90.00
_cell.angle_gamma   90.00
#
_symmetry.space_group_name_H-M   'P 1'
#
loop_
_entity.id
_entity.type
_entity.pdbx_description
1 polymer ?
#
loop_
_entity_poly.entity_id
_entity_poly.type
_entity_poly.pdbx_seq_one_letter_code
_entity_poly.pdbx_strand_id
1 'polypeptide(L)'
;MGGKKGGGGGHTPVEAPDSLLSSQRLSAIGIISLGPIKGPVNKWKSTYLDNTPIQNASGKDDDDVESFNFTNMEIQYTLGTQDQLPMTGFDSSQREVPIGIEVKKELPITRSIIDPDVDRLRMTIGVNALFSQNDQGDTNGTSVEFEILINGNLYKSYSINGKSSSRFYRSYIIDELPPKPFNVTVRRVTADSKSQRLQNAIVWSSYTEIIDAKLSYPNIAMIGIKTDSRHTPNFPNVNSLLDGRIISVPSTYDPETRTYAPGIWRGDFKKAWTENPAWIFYDLATNPDVGIGKRISEYGLNKFQLYQIAQYCDELVPDGYGGKEPRMTAGIWITEQRSAYEVLNDMSSVFRAIVAWNGMQMLAIQDRPTDPVCTYSQANVIDGKFARQYVPLKSIYTAVEVEYADKNNMYQKAIEYVVDDEMVARYGYNVKKITAFACTSRGQARRYGKWVLVTSKLEQCTITFTVGREGLHHLPGDIIEIVDNSWAKTNLGGRVVGINRSAVELDREIKIKGDSYLSYVVRDNNGQRTERVKILSVAGNVVNLESVPENLNPDDNWALQTPLVRTELYRAIGISENDGNYTITALQHEPQKQAIVDNSASFESRNTTLHQAGVSAVSDAEVNADGSGISLSFKPPANFVGQGLKYQVKLYRNSNLFNVYDDLDQPSIAFSDLPDGDYIAEIRAQNL
;
A
#
# COMPACT_ATOMS: atom_id res chain seq x y z
N MET A 1 73.67 -27.52 54.50
CA MET A 1 73.61 -27.76 53.05
C MET A 1 72.14 -27.61 52.60
N GLY A 2 71.84 -26.47 52.04
CA GLY A 2 70.51 -26.17 51.56
C GLY A 2 70.37 -26.47 50.06
N GLY A 3 69.49 -27.44 49.71
CA GLY A 3 69.16 -27.76 48.33
C GLY A 3 68.15 -26.76 47.77
N LYS A 4 68.58 -25.95 46.80
CA LYS A 4 67.70 -25.10 46.02
C LYS A 4 66.83 -25.98 45.10
N LYS A 5 65.51 -26.11 45.38
CA LYS A 5 64.50 -26.62 44.39
C LYS A 5 64.32 -25.55 43.37
N GLY A 6 64.80 -25.78 42.14
CA GLY A 6 64.37 -24.98 40.96
C GLY A 6 62.93 -25.24 40.63
N GLY A 7 62.09 -24.27 40.84
CA GLY A 7 60.73 -24.30 40.34
C GLY A 7 60.72 -24.01 38.81
N GLY A 8 60.60 -25.07 38.01
CA GLY A 8 60.22 -24.90 36.58
C GLY A 8 58.83 -24.41 36.54
N GLY A 9 58.64 -23.17 36.11
CA GLY A 9 57.31 -22.67 35.78
C GLY A 9 56.69 -23.51 34.63
N GLY A 10 55.69 -24.36 34.95
CA GLY A 10 55.02 -25.17 33.96
C GLY A 10 54.34 -24.24 32.97
N HIS A 11 54.65 -24.37 31.71
CA HIS A 11 53.92 -23.69 30.63
C HIS A 11 52.42 -24.14 30.64
N THR A 12 51.55 -23.21 30.71
CA THR A 12 50.09 -23.49 30.54
C THR A 12 49.80 -23.50 29.06
N PRO A 13 49.30 -24.62 28.47
CA PRO A 13 48.98 -24.68 27.05
C PRO A 13 48.00 -23.58 26.64
N VAL A 14 48.29 -22.92 25.54
CA VAL A 14 47.47 -21.87 24.96
C VAL A 14 46.79 -22.39 23.70
N GLU A 15 45.50 -22.20 23.60
CA GLU A 15 44.72 -22.51 22.40
C GLU A 15 44.46 -21.23 21.59
N ALA A 16 44.95 -21.15 20.35
CA ALA A 16 44.63 -20.08 19.45
C ALA A 16 43.13 -20.12 19.08
N PRO A 17 42.45 -18.97 18.90
CA PRO A 17 41.05 -18.95 18.53
C PRO A 17 40.83 -19.56 17.13
N ASP A 18 39.66 -20.15 16.93
CA ASP A 18 39.24 -20.64 15.60
C ASP A 18 39.09 -19.48 14.63
N SER A 19 39.78 -19.58 13.50
CA SER A 19 39.78 -18.56 12.42
C SER A 19 38.99 -18.97 11.18
N LEU A 20 38.58 -20.24 11.10
CA LEU A 20 37.80 -20.76 10.00
C LEU A 20 36.33 -20.85 10.40
N LEU A 21 35.49 -19.99 9.80
CA LEU A 21 34.04 -19.97 10.00
C LEU A 21 33.37 -20.42 8.71
N SER A 22 32.49 -21.42 8.82
CA SER A 22 31.63 -21.84 7.72
C SER A 22 30.54 -20.81 7.48
N SER A 23 30.23 -20.54 6.22
CA SER A 23 29.11 -19.69 5.83
C SER A 23 28.20 -20.44 4.85
N GLN A 24 26.92 -20.17 4.98
CA GLN A 24 25.92 -20.65 4.03
C GLN A 24 25.41 -19.49 3.19
N ARG A 25 25.26 -19.71 1.89
CA ARG A 25 24.55 -18.79 1.02
C ARG A 25 23.09 -19.18 1.00
N LEU A 26 22.23 -18.22 1.35
CA LEU A 26 20.77 -18.34 1.26
C LEU A 26 20.31 -17.63 -0.01
N SER A 27 19.48 -18.30 -0.79
CA SER A 27 18.89 -17.74 -2.02
C SER A 27 17.40 -18.05 -2.04
N ALA A 28 16.57 -17.06 -2.29
CA ALA A 28 15.14 -17.24 -2.43
C ALA A 28 14.56 -16.30 -3.49
N ILE A 29 13.49 -16.77 -4.15
CA ILE A 29 12.68 -15.99 -5.05
C ILE A 29 11.29 -15.88 -4.45
N GLY A 30 10.77 -14.65 -4.30
CA GLY A 30 9.42 -14.36 -3.86
C GLY A 30 8.58 -13.84 -5.01
N ILE A 31 7.35 -14.36 -5.16
CA ILE A 31 6.37 -13.82 -6.11
C ILE A 31 5.73 -12.59 -5.48
N ILE A 32 5.69 -11.48 -6.22
CA ILE A 32 5.09 -10.22 -5.78
C ILE A 32 3.67 -10.10 -6.33
N SER A 33 3.50 -10.23 -7.64
CA SER A 33 2.22 -10.00 -8.31
C SER A 33 2.15 -10.71 -9.65
N LEU A 34 0.94 -11.00 -10.10
CA LEU A 34 0.64 -11.36 -11.47
C LEU A 34 0.53 -10.11 -12.34
N GLY A 35 1.03 -10.19 -13.57
CA GLY A 35 1.06 -9.10 -14.54
C GLY A 35 2.12 -8.04 -14.23
N PRO A 36 2.32 -7.08 -15.14
CA PRO A 36 3.33 -6.06 -14.95
C PRO A 36 2.98 -5.10 -13.82
N ILE A 37 3.99 -4.76 -13.02
CA ILE A 37 3.92 -3.74 -11.97
C ILE A 37 4.80 -2.54 -12.34
N LYS A 38 4.52 -1.38 -11.76
CA LYS A 38 5.41 -0.21 -11.91
C LYS A 38 6.71 -0.42 -11.13
N GLY A 39 6.66 -1.06 -9.97
CA GLY A 39 7.82 -1.46 -9.20
C GLY A 39 8.00 -0.71 -7.87
N PRO A 40 9.17 -0.83 -7.23
CA PRO A 40 9.44 -0.14 -5.97
C PRO A 40 9.41 1.38 -6.11
N VAL A 41 8.70 2.08 -5.21
CA VAL A 41 8.45 3.53 -5.27
C VAL A 41 9.76 4.33 -5.30
N ASN A 42 10.72 4.00 -4.43
CA ASN A 42 12.04 4.62 -4.35
C ASN A 42 13.15 3.57 -4.45
N LYS A 43 12.99 2.58 -5.31
CA LYS A 43 13.92 1.47 -5.52
C LYS A 43 14.39 0.85 -4.20
N TRP A 44 15.68 0.85 -3.89
CA TRP A 44 16.25 0.23 -2.71
C TRP A 44 15.90 0.93 -1.38
N LYS A 45 15.57 2.22 -1.41
CA LYS A 45 15.13 2.98 -0.23
C LYS A 45 13.72 2.59 0.24
N SER A 46 12.94 1.98 -0.63
CA SER A 46 11.59 1.50 -0.34
C SER A 46 11.49 -0.02 -0.23
N THR A 47 12.63 -0.72 -0.18
CA THR A 47 12.72 -2.15 0.08
C THR A 47 13.40 -2.37 1.43
N TYR A 48 12.80 -3.16 2.29
CA TYR A 48 13.21 -3.34 3.69
C TYR A 48 13.47 -4.81 3.98
N LEU A 49 14.51 -5.06 4.78
CA LEU A 49 14.81 -6.36 5.36
C LEU A 49 14.70 -6.22 6.88
N ASP A 50 13.82 -7.01 7.50
CA ASP A 50 13.50 -6.89 8.93
C ASP A 50 13.24 -5.42 9.38
N ASN A 51 12.49 -4.66 8.56
CA ASN A 51 12.16 -3.24 8.73
C ASN A 51 13.32 -2.25 8.55
N THR A 52 14.52 -2.71 8.17
CA THR A 52 15.65 -1.83 7.83
C THR A 52 15.66 -1.62 6.31
N PRO A 53 15.68 -0.39 5.80
CA PRO A 53 15.75 -0.15 4.35
C PRO A 53 17.08 -0.70 3.80
N ILE A 54 17.06 -1.21 2.58
CA ILE A 54 18.29 -1.71 1.93
C ILE A 54 19.28 -0.57 1.72
N GLN A 55 18.78 0.60 1.34
CA GLN A 55 19.57 1.81 1.14
C GLN A 55 19.02 2.94 2.00
N ASN A 56 19.90 3.68 2.65
CA ASN A 56 19.54 4.85 3.47
C ASN A 56 18.94 5.99 2.61
N ALA A 57 18.10 6.81 3.24
CA ALA A 57 17.50 7.97 2.59
C ALA A 57 18.55 8.98 2.06
N SER A 58 19.74 9.04 2.69
CA SER A 58 20.87 9.89 2.32
C SER A 58 21.60 9.47 1.04
N GLY A 59 21.37 8.24 0.54
CA GLY A 59 21.97 7.77 -0.72
C GLY A 59 21.66 8.70 -1.88
N LYS A 60 22.70 9.07 -2.67
CA LYS A 60 22.57 10.03 -3.77
C LYS A 60 21.85 9.42 -4.98
N ASP A 61 22.17 8.17 -5.27
CA ASP A 61 21.59 7.38 -6.36
C ASP A 61 21.50 5.89 -5.95
N ASP A 62 21.02 5.06 -6.85
CA ASP A 62 20.79 3.64 -6.59
C ASP A 62 22.09 2.81 -6.51
N ASP A 63 23.20 3.37 -6.98
CA ASP A 63 24.53 2.72 -7.03
C ASP A 63 25.46 3.25 -5.93
N ASP A 64 24.98 4.12 -5.05
CA ASP A 64 25.74 4.67 -3.93
C ASP A 64 25.99 3.61 -2.85
N VAL A 65 27.08 2.86 -3.05
CA VAL A 65 27.44 1.69 -2.22
C VAL A 65 27.60 2.04 -0.74
N GLU A 66 28.07 3.23 -0.41
CA GLU A 66 28.27 3.67 0.98
C GLU A 66 26.95 3.86 1.74
N SER A 67 25.86 4.06 1.02
CA SER A 67 24.53 4.23 1.59
C SER A 67 23.76 2.93 1.83
N PHE A 68 24.29 1.79 1.41
CA PHE A 68 23.66 0.48 1.63
C PHE A 68 23.89 -0.02 3.05
N ASN A 69 22.79 -0.45 3.70
CA ASN A 69 22.82 -0.97 5.07
C ASN A 69 23.29 -2.44 5.15
N PHE A 70 23.32 -3.14 4.01
CA PHE A 70 23.66 -4.55 3.94
C PHE A 70 24.80 -4.78 2.96
N THR A 71 25.83 -5.52 3.40
CA THR A 71 26.96 -5.95 2.57
C THR A 71 26.80 -7.40 2.16
N ASN A 72 27.41 -7.79 1.02
CA ASN A 72 27.37 -9.17 0.49
C ASN A 72 25.96 -9.73 0.25
N MET A 73 25.05 -8.88 -0.22
CA MET A 73 23.69 -9.22 -0.59
C MET A 73 23.47 -8.88 -2.06
N GLU A 74 22.78 -9.77 -2.78
CA GLU A 74 22.31 -9.52 -4.13
C GLU A 74 20.78 -9.50 -4.10
N ILE A 75 20.18 -8.43 -4.65
CA ILE A 75 18.72 -8.30 -4.77
C ILE A 75 18.40 -7.92 -6.20
N GLN A 76 17.41 -8.59 -6.78
CA GLN A 76 16.93 -8.34 -8.13
C GLN A 76 15.41 -8.29 -8.13
N TYR A 77 14.85 -7.41 -8.97
CA TYR A 77 13.42 -7.37 -9.28
C TYR A 77 13.19 -7.74 -10.73
N THR A 78 12.12 -8.51 -10.97
CA THR A 78 11.47 -8.56 -12.29
C THR A 78 10.10 -7.94 -12.17
N LEU A 79 9.72 -7.13 -13.16
CA LEU A 79 8.52 -6.31 -13.09
C LEU A 79 7.26 -7.00 -13.66
N GLY A 80 7.38 -8.25 -14.12
CA GLY A 80 6.25 -9.00 -14.65
C GLY A 80 5.89 -8.62 -16.08
N THR A 81 6.85 -8.14 -16.89
CA THR A 81 6.59 -7.90 -18.31
C THR A 81 6.58 -9.21 -19.10
N GLN A 82 5.96 -9.21 -20.28
CA GLN A 82 5.87 -10.40 -21.15
C GLN A 82 7.25 -10.88 -21.62
N ASP A 83 8.16 -9.95 -21.84
CA ASP A 83 9.48 -10.12 -22.42
C ASP A 83 10.62 -9.98 -21.39
N GLN A 84 10.30 -10.10 -20.10
CA GLN A 84 11.30 -9.97 -19.05
C GLN A 84 12.40 -11.01 -19.13
N LEU A 85 13.61 -10.61 -18.80
CA LEU A 85 14.78 -11.49 -18.75
C LEU A 85 14.78 -12.36 -17.50
N PRO A 86 15.38 -13.56 -17.54
CA PRO A 86 15.61 -14.39 -16.36
C PRO A 86 16.44 -13.65 -15.31
N MET A 87 16.13 -13.88 -14.02
CA MET A 87 16.96 -13.40 -12.93
C MET A 87 18.32 -14.10 -12.95
N THR A 88 19.40 -13.33 -12.99
CA THR A 88 20.75 -13.89 -13.07
C THR A 88 21.12 -14.64 -11.81
N GLY A 89 21.41 -15.92 -11.94
CA GLY A 89 21.92 -16.78 -10.87
C GLY A 89 20.90 -17.20 -9.81
N PHE A 90 19.61 -16.94 -9.97
CA PHE A 90 18.55 -17.40 -9.07
C PHE A 90 17.87 -18.69 -9.54
N ASP A 91 17.72 -18.87 -10.83
CA ASP A 91 17.05 -20.03 -11.42
C ASP A 91 18.06 -21.12 -11.72
N SER A 92 18.47 -21.88 -10.72
CA SER A 92 19.25 -23.05 -10.90
C SER A 92 18.61 -24.26 -10.25
N SER A 93 18.43 -25.34 -11.02
CA SER A 93 18.15 -26.64 -10.44
C SER A 93 19.45 -27.17 -9.84
N GLN A 94 19.41 -27.56 -8.56
CA GLN A 94 20.58 -28.05 -7.84
C GLN A 94 20.32 -29.46 -7.32
N ARG A 95 21.19 -30.38 -7.72
CA ARG A 95 21.20 -31.77 -7.22
C ARG A 95 22.47 -32.02 -6.45
N GLU A 96 22.36 -32.10 -5.13
CA GLU A 96 23.49 -32.45 -4.29
C GLU A 96 23.71 -33.97 -4.23
N VAL A 97 24.94 -34.40 -4.50
CA VAL A 97 25.36 -35.79 -4.41
C VAL A 97 26.34 -35.92 -3.26
N PRO A 98 25.98 -36.60 -2.16
CA PRO A 98 26.84 -36.77 -1.01
C PRO A 98 27.99 -37.75 -1.34
N ILE A 99 29.18 -37.46 -0.83
CA ILE A 99 30.40 -38.30 -0.96
C ILE A 99 30.88 -38.70 0.43
N GLY A 100 31.17 -37.75 1.30
CA GLY A 100 31.56 -37.98 2.70
C GLY A 100 32.88 -38.73 2.90
N ILE A 101 33.82 -38.69 1.94
CA ILE A 101 35.05 -39.51 1.95
C ILE A 101 36.26 -38.62 2.23
N GLU A 102 37.16 -39.12 3.11
CA GLU A 102 38.46 -38.51 3.36
C GLU A 102 39.39 -38.69 2.14
N VAL A 103 39.94 -37.58 1.65
CA VAL A 103 40.88 -37.57 0.53
C VAL A 103 42.30 -37.73 1.06
N LYS A 104 42.95 -38.87 0.77
CA LYS A 104 44.35 -39.14 1.13
C LYS A 104 45.30 -38.82 -0.03
N LYS A 105 46.53 -38.50 0.26
CA LYS A 105 47.53 -38.12 -0.74
C LYS A 105 47.69 -39.21 -1.81
N GLU A 106 47.77 -40.48 -1.38
CA GLU A 106 47.95 -41.65 -2.26
C GLU A 106 46.63 -42.16 -2.88
N LEU A 107 45.48 -41.66 -2.43
CA LEU A 107 44.17 -42.11 -2.86
C LEU A 107 43.28 -40.92 -3.27
N PRO A 108 43.50 -40.36 -4.45
CA PRO A 108 42.58 -39.32 -5.01
C PRO A 108 41.21 -39.92 -5.25
N ILE A 109 40.17 -39.07 -5.09
CA ILE A 109 38.79 -39.50 -5.28
C ILE A 109 38.28 -38.92 -6.59
N THR A 110 37.74 -39.78 -7.45
CA THR A 110 37.17 -39.41 -8.76
C THR A 110 35.70 -39.69 -8.79
N ARG A 111 34.92 -38.80 -9.45
CA ARG A 111 33.52 -38.96 -9.78
C ARG A 111 33.29 -38.58 -11.23
N SER A 112 32.38 -39.32 -11.88
CA SER A 112 31.99 -39.03 -13.26
C SER A 112 30.69 -38.21 -13.30
N ILE A 113 30.71 -37.15 -14.06
CA ILE A 113 29.56 -36.29 -14.34
C ILE A 113 29.04 -36.68 -15.73
N ILE A 114 27.82 -37.21 -15.76
CA ILE A 114 27.22 -37.80 -16.96
C ILE A 114 26.03 -37.02 -17.51
N ASP A 115 25.37 -36.24 -16.65
CA ASP A 115 24.19 -35.47 -17.01
C ASP A 115 24.57 -34.33 -17.99
N PRO A 116 24.02 -34.35 -19.25
CA PRO A 116 24.38 -33.38 -20.28
C PRO A 116 23.94 -31.94 -19.93
N ASP A 117 22.94 -31.80 -19.10
CA ASP A 117 22.31 -30.51 -18.80
C ASP A 117 23.00 -29.72 -17.66
N VAL A 118 24.02 -30.31 -17.02
CA VAL A 118 24.77 -29.65 -15.95
C VAL A 118 25.63 -28.53 -16.51
N ASP A 119 25.37 -27.30 -16.12
CA ASP A 119 26.12 -26.11 -16.52
C ASP A 119 27.33 -25.83 -15.61
N ARG A 120 27.19 -26.08 -14.29
CA ARG A 120 28.23 -25.80 -13.30
C ARG A 120 28.28 -26.91 -12.23
N LEU A 121 29.44 -27.02 -11.56
CA LEU A 121 29.59 -27.89 -10.41
C LEU A 121 29.99 -27.08 -9.17
N ARG A 122 29.38 -27.37 -8.04
CA ARG A 122 29.81 -26.87 -6.72
C ARG A 122 30.39 -28.03 -5.92
N MET A 123 31.69 -27.95 -5.66
CA MET A 123 32.42 -28.92 -4.89
C MET A 123 32.45 -28.47 -3.43
N THR A 124 31.91 -29.26 -2.49
CA THR A 124 31.94 -28.97 -1.07
C THR A 124 33.05 -29.79 -0.43
N ILE A 125 34.16 -29.13 -0.09
CA ILE A 125 35.35 -29.75 0.46
C ILE A 125 35.68 -29.05 1.76
N GLY A 126 36.13 -29.81 2.74
CA GLY A 126 36.44 -29.27 4.05
C GLY A 126 37.39 -30.13 4.86
N VAL A 127 37.49 -29.82 6.14
CA VAL A 127 38.29 -30.52 7.11
C VAL A 127 37.47 -30.91 8.32
N ASN A 128 37.77 -32.04 8.97
CA ASN A 128 37.11 -32.42 10.22
C ASN A 128 37.59 -31.56 11.39
N ALA A 129 38.88 -31.21 11.40
CA ALA A 129 39.52 -30.21 12.20
C ALA A 129 40.82 -29.77 11.48
N LEU A 130 41.30 -28.56 11.76
CA LEU A 130 42.53 -28.04 11.18
C LEU A 130 43.33 -27.30 12.23
N PHE A 131 44.33 -27.99 12.79
CA PHE A 131 45.24 -27.42 13.79
C PHE A 131 46.52 -28.23 13.92
N SER A 132 47.55 -27.62 14.49
CA SER A 132 48.78 -28.27 14.92
C SER A 132 49.04 -27.97 16.39
N GLN A 133 49.48 -28.99 17.15
CA GLN A 133 49.85 -28.86 18.55
C GLN A 133 51.34 -29.00 18.69
N ASN A 134 52.00 -28.05 19.36
CA ASN A 134 53.43 -28.11 19.64
C ASN A 134 53.73 -29.02 20.85
N ASP A 135 55.03 -29.21 21.18
CA ASP A 135 55.46 -30.05 22.29
C ASP A 135 55.10 -29.48 23.67
N GLN A 136 54.77 -28.21 23.75
CA GLN A 136 54.31 -27.51 24.94
C GLN A 136 52.83 -27.58 25.17
N GLY A 137 52.08 -28.15 24.19
CA GLY A 137 50.64 -28.31 24.24
C GLY A 137 49.86 -27.17 23.56
N ASP A 138 50.53 -26.11 23.08
CA ASP A 138 49.83 -25.00 22.42
C ASP A 138 49.26 -25.44 21.08
N THR A 139 48.04 -25.03 20.83
CA THR A 139 47.33 -25.39 19.60
C THR A 139 47.26 -24.19 18.65
N ASN A 140 47.82 -24.33 17.47
CA ASN A 140 47.90 -23.30 16.44
C ASN A 140 47.20 -23.73 15.15
N GLY A 141 46.91 -22.75 14.28
CA GLY A 141 46.39 -23.00 12.93
C GLY A 141 47.43 -23.69 12.04
N THR A 142 46.96 -24.37 11.01
CA THR A 142 47.81 -25.02 10.00
C THR A 142 47.15 -24.88 8.63
N SER A 143 47.75 -25.45 7.60
CA SER A 143 47.23 -25.42 6.23
C SER A 143 47.16 -26.81 5.62
N VAL A 144 46.21 -26.98 4.66
CA VAL A 144 46.14 -28.15 3.82
C VAL A 144 45.85 -27.72 2.38
N GLU A 145 46.58 -28.32 1.46
CA GLU A 145 46.49 -28.04 0.03
C GLU A 145 45.90 -29.23 -0.73
N PHE A 146 45.08 -28.94 -1.72
CA PHE A 146 44.48 -29.93 -2.61
C PHE A 146 44.26 -29.35 -3.99
N GLU A 147 44.04 -30.21 -4.93
CA GLU A 147 43.82 -29.88 -6.32
C GLU A 147 42.51 -30.50 -6.82
N ILE A 148 41.81 -29.77 -7.69
CA ILE A 148 40.72 -30.29 -8.48
C ILE A 148 41.25 -30.50 -9.89
N LEU A 149 41.05 -31.73 -10.41
CA LEU A 149 41.40 -32.09 -11.78
C LEU A 149 40.13 -32.44 -12.56
N ILE A 150 40.14 -32.11 -13.83
CA ILE A 150 39.07 -32.45 -14.80
C ILE A 150 39.70 -33.32 -15.90
N ASN A 151 39.19 -34.52 -16.09
CA ASN A 151 39.74 -35.51 -17.01
C ASN A 151 41.25 -35.75 -16.81
N GLY A 152 41.71 -35.69 -15.56
CA GLY A 152 43.13 -35.86 -15.19
C GLY A 152 43.98 -34.59 -15.34
N ASN A 153 43.49 -33.55 -15.96
CA ASN A 153 44.18 -32.26 -16.09
C ASN A 153 43.89 -31.36 -14.87
N LEU A 154 44.90 -30.64 -14.42
CA LEU A 154 44.74 -29.70 -13.31
C LEU A 154 43.79 -28.57 -13.72
N TYR A 155 42.65 -28.47 -13.02
CA TYR A 155 41.78 -27.33 -13.12
C TYR A 155 42.26 -26.18 -12.24
N LYS A 156 42.41 -26.43 -10.93
CA LYS A 156 42.89 -25.42 -9.98
C LYS A 156 43.39 -26.04 -8.69
N SER A 157 44.41 -25.39 -8.09
CA SER A 157 44.92 -25.70 -6.76
C SER A 157 44.28 -24.79 -5.72
N TYR A 158 43.97 -25.34 -4.55
CA TYR A 158 43.34 -24.66 -3.45
C TYR A 158 44.06 -24.95 -2.15
N SER A 159 43.98 -24.00 -1.22
CA SER A 159 44.50 -24.14 0.15
C SER A 159 43.42 -23.75 1.16
N ILE A 160 43.28 -24.53 2.23
CA ILE A 160 42.54 -24.17 3.44
C ILE A 160 43.59 -23.86 4.50
N ASN A 161 43.65 -22.61 4.97
CA ASN A 161 44.63 -22.12 5.92
C ASN A 161 43.92 -21.45 7.10
N GLY A 162 44.28 -21.85 8.32
CA GLY A 162 43.67 -21.32 9.56
C GLY A 162 43.59 -22.36 10.65
N LYS A 163 42.80 -22.07 11.68
CA LYS A 163 42.47 -23.00 12.75
C LYS A 163 40.97 -23.27 12.78
N SER A 164 40.62 -24.53 12.96
CA SER A 164 39.26 -24.95 13.30
C SER A 164 39.31 -26.17 14.20
N SER A 165 38.67 -26.09 15.36
CA SER A 165 38.55 -27.21 16.31
C SER A 165 37.34 -28.12 15.95
N SER A 166 36.51 -27.71 15.00
CA SER A 166 35.35 -28.43 14.50
C SER A 166 35.35 -28.56 12.98
N ARG A 167 34.34 -29.23 12.45
CA ARG A 167 34.19 -29.38 11.00
C ARG A 167 34.04 -28.05 10.32
N PHE A 168 34.86 -27.82 9.31
CA PHE A 168 34.78 -26.66 8.43
C PHE A 168 34.60 -27.10 6.98
N TYR A 169 33.65 -26.53 6.26
CA TYR A 169 33.42 -26.78 4.85
C TYR A 169 33.46 -25.47 4.05
N ARG A 170 33.97 -25.59 2.82
CA ARG A 170 33.98 -24.51 1.84
C ARG A 170 33.52 -25.04 0.49
N SER A 171 32.70 -24.24 -0.21
CA SER A 171 32.25 -24.54 -1.55
C SER A 171 33.18 -23.91 -2.59
N TYR A 172 33.47 -24.66 -3.63
CA TYR A 172 34.29 -24.27 -4.78
C TYR A 172 33.46 -24.49 -6.03
N ILE A 173 33.19 -23.42 -6.79
CA ILE A 173 32.36 -23.47 -8.00
C ILE A 173 33.30 -23.66 -9.20
N ILE A 174 32.90 -24.55 -10.12
CA ILE A 174 33.52 -24.82 -11.39
C ILE A 174 32.52 -24.39 -12.45
N ASP A 175 32.79 -23.28 -13.15
CA ASP A 175 31.86 -22.67 -14.12
C ASP A 175 32.12 -23.17 -15.56
N GLU A 176 33.36 -23.48 -15.90
CA GLU A 176 33.74 -23.93 -17.23
C GLU A 176 33.87 -25.45 -17.28
N LEU A 177 32.80 -26.14 -17.66
CA LEU A 177 32.79 -27.59 -17.73
C LEU A 177 33.07 -28.07 -19.18
N PRO A 178 33.87 -29.16 -19.34
CA PRO A 178 34.05 -29.78 -20.66
C PRO A 178 32.79 -30.52 -21.09
N PRO A 179 32.74 -30.97 -22.37
CA PRO A 179 31.67 -31.84 -22.84
C PRO A 179 31.49 -33.09 -21.95
N LYS A 180 30.27 -33.45 -21.67
CA LYS A 180 29.90 -34.63 -20.88
C LYS A 180 29.95 -35.89 -21.73
N PRO A 181 30.29 -37.06 -21.16
CA PRO A 181 30.69 -37.28 -19.76
C PRO A 181 32.13 -36.86 -19.47
N PHE A 182 32.39 -36.39 -18.26
CA PHE A 182 33.76 -36.10 -17.81
C PHE A 182 33.97 -36.51 -16.38
N ASN A 183 35.26 -36.61 -15.98
CA ASN A 183 35.62 -36.99 -14.61
C ASN A 183 36.14 -35.78 -13.83
N VAL A 184 35.69 -35.66 -12.59
CA VAL A 184 36.24 -34.70 -11.61
C VAL A 184 36.97 -35.47 -10.53
N THR A 185 38.20 -35.07 -10.27
CA THR A 185 39.07 -35.71 -9.26
C THR A 185 39.51 -34.68 -8.22
N VAL A 186 39.40 -35.02 -6.95
CA VAL A 186 40.01 -34.27 -5.86
C VAL A 186 41.25 -35.01 -5.41
N ARG A 187 42.40 -34.33 -5.48
CA ARG A 187 43.70 -34.85 -5.10
C ARG A 187 44.31 -34.00 -3.99
N ARG A 188 44.72 -34.64 -2.91
CA ARG A 188 45.40 -33.97 -1.81
C ARG A 188 46.90 -33.81 -2.15
N VAL A 189 47.44 -32.59 -1.91
CA VAL A 189 48.87 -32.28 -2.14
C VAL A 189 49.66 -32.43 -0.83
N THR A 190 49.18 -31.85 0.26
CA THR A 190 49.77 -31.91 1.58
C THR A 190 49.87 -33.38 2.06
N ALA A 191 50.96 -33.75 2.68
CA ALA A 191 51.16 -35.10 3.25
C ALA A 191 50.11 -35.43 4.32
N ASP A 192 49.69 -36.71 4.39
CA ASP A 192 48.78 -37.18 5.43
C ASP A 192 49.46 -37.13 6.80
N SER A 193 48.77 -36.64 7.82
CA SER A 193 49.27 -36.64 9.17
C SER A 193 49.38 -38.07 9.73
N LYS A 194 50.53 -38.38 10.35
CA LYS A 194 50.75 -39.62 11.12
C LYS A 194 50.63 -39.39 12.63
N SER A 195 50.35 -38.16 13.07
CA SER A 195 50.27 -37.76 14.46
C SER A 195 48.90 -37.19 14.83
N GLN A 196 48.44 -37.50 16.02
CA GLN A 196 47.22 -36.89 16.55
C GLN A 196 47.39 -35.38 16.86
N ARG A 197 48.61 -34.89 16.97
CA ARG A 197 48.94 -33.48 17.20
C ARG A 197 48.79 -32.62 15.92
N LEU A 198 48.70 -33.21 14.75
CA LEU A 198 48.45 -32.52 13.50
C LEU A 198 47.12 -33.03 12.90
N GLN A 199 46.10 -32.22 12.98
CA GLN A 199 44.83 -32.49 12.37
C GLN A 199 44.71 -31.68 11.07
N ASN A 200 44.79 -32.37 9.93
CA ASN A 200 44.73 -31.76 8.60
C ASN A 200 44.04 -32.67 7.56
N ALA A 201 43.23 -33.60 8.06
CA ALA A 201 42.47 -34.49 7.19
C ALA A 201 41.44 -33.70 6.37
N ILE A 202 41.44 -33.89 5.05
CA ILE A 202 40.54 -33.25 4.12
C ILE A 202 39.43 -34.21 3.73
N VAL A 203 38.22 -33.73 3.64
CA VAL A 203 37.01 -34.51 3.30
C VAL A 203 36.38 -33.87 2.09
N TRP A 204 36.12 -34.66 1.06
CA TRP A 204 35.18 -34.29 0.02
C TRP A 204 33.77 -34.65 0.48
N SER A 205 33.00 -33.63 0.95
CA SER A 205 31.70 -33.83 1.54
C SER A 205 30.62 -34.17 0.51
N SER A 206 30.54 -33.36 -0.56
CA SER A 206 29.58 -33.53 -1.62
C SER A 206 30.02 -32.80 -2.89
N TYR A 207 29.37 -33.09 -4.01
CA TYR A 207 29.31 -32.18 -5.12
C TYR A 207 27.85 -31.89 -5.48
N THR A 208 27.58 -30.71 -6.03
CA THR A 208 26.26 -30.30 -6.47
C THR A 208 26.31 -30.03 -7.97
N GLU A 209 25.48 -30.73 -8.71
CA GLU A 209 25.20 -30.47 -10.11
C GLU A 209 24.25 -29.29 -10.20
N ILE A 210 24.62 -28.26 -10.95
CA ILE A 210 23.87 -27.02 -11.11
C ILE A 210 23.50 -26.90 -12.58
N ILE A 211 22.18 -26.84 -12.83
CA ILE A 211 21.60 -26.61 -14.15
C ILE A 211 21.02 -25.19 -14.11
N ASP A 212 21.59 -24.26 -14.88
CA ASP A 212 21.13 -22.89 -14.98
C ASP A 212 19.93 -22.79 -15.91
N ALA A 213 18.76 -23.13 -15.40
CA ALA A 213 17.52 -22.98 -16.12
C ALA A 213 17.22 -21.49 -16.32
N LYS A 214 17.20 -21.04 -17.58
CA LYS A 214 16.90 -19.65 -17.96
C LYS A 214 15.39 -19.42 -17.99
N LEU A 215 14.72 -19.46 -16.81
CA LEU A 215 13.29 -19.26 -16.69
C LEU A 215 12.98 -17.76 -16.49
N SER A 216 12.24 -17.17 -17.43
CA SER A 216 11.92 -15.74 -17.41
C SER A 216 10.62 -15.40 -16.66
N TYR A 217 9.75 -16.40 -16.41
CA TYR A 217 8.43 -16.23 -15.76
C TYR A 217 7.61 -15.03 -16.29
N PRO A 218 7.23 -15.03 -17.59
CA PRO A 218 6.48 -13.93 -18.18
C PRO A 218 5.22 -13.60 -17.38
N ASN A 219 4.88 -12.32 -17.28
CA ASN A 219 3.72 -11.82 -16.54
C ASN A 219 3.71 -12.12 -15.02
N ILE A 220 4.87 -12.40 -14.41
CA ILE A 220 5.01 -12.58 -12.98
C ILE A 220 6.09 -11.63 -12.46
N ALA A 221 5.71 -10.70 -11.61
CA ALA A 221 6.65 -9.83 -10.91
C ALA A 221 7.22 -10.56 -9.70
N MET A 222 8.54 -10.52 -9.55
CA MET A 222 9.25 -11.27 -8.51
C MET A 222 10.37 -10.45 -7.89
N ILE A 223 10.77 -10.86 -6.69
CA ILE A 223 11.99 -10.41 -6.01
C ILE A 223 12.90 -11.61 -5.75
N GLY A 224 14.17 -11.50 -6.13
CA GLY A 224 15.20 -12.47 -5.82
C GLY A 224 16.17 -11.91 -4.79
N ILE A 225 16.50 -12.68 -3.75
CA ILE A 225 17.42 -12.28 -2.68
C ILE A 225 18.42 -13.39 -2.46
N LYS A 226 19.72 -13.02 -2.44
CA LYS A 226 20.81 -13.87 -1.99
C LYS A 226 21.54 -13.20 -0.86
N THR A 227 21.81 -13.92 0.21
CA THR A 227 22.54 -13.44 1.38
C THR A 227 23.50 -14.50 1.89
N ASP A 228 24.44 -14.09 2.73
CA ASP A 228 25.40 -14.97 3.42
C ASP A 228 25.05 -15.06 4.91
N SER A 229 24.98 -16.27 5.45
CA SER A 229 24.62 -16.55 6.84
C SER A 229 25.53 -15.88 7.88
N ARG A 230 26.71 -15.40 7.49
CA ARG A 230 27.59 -14.62 8.38
C ARG A 230 27.04 -13.24 8.72
N HIS A 231 26.24 -12.67 7.80
CA HIS A 231 25.66 -11.35 7.97
C HIS A 231 24.18 -11.41 8.35
N THR A 232 23.48 -12.47 7.93
CA THR A 232 22.06 -12.71 8.21
C THR A 232 21.89 -14.17 8.65
N PRO A 233 21.90 -14.46 9.95
CA PRO A 233 21.82 -15.85 10.46
C PRO A 233 20.50 -16.54 10.09
N ASN A 234 19.42 -15.78 9.87
CA ASN A 234 18.15 -16.27 9.37
C ASN A 234 17.81 -15.57 8.06
N PHE A 235 16.93 -16.17 7.25
CA PHE A 235 16.39 -15.48 6.06
C PHE A 235 15.53 -14.29 6.52
N PRO A 236 15.85 -13.05 6.07
CA PRO A 236 15.16 -11.85 6.55
C PRO A 236 13.72 -11.77 6.03
N ASN A 237 12.85 -11.13 6.80
CA ASN A 237 11.53 -10.72 6.29
C ASN A 237 11.70 -9.59 5.29
N VAL A 238 11.11 -9.77 4.11
CA VAL A 238 11.20 -8.79 3.02
C VAL A 238 9.91 -8.02 2.92
N ASN A 239 10.00 -6.71 3.06
CA ASN A 239 8.90 -5.78 2.86
C ASN A 239 9.27 -4.77 1.77
N SER A 240 8.35 -4.45 0.89
CA SER A 240 8.59 -3.46 -0.17
C SER A 240 7.39 -2.55 -0.32
N LEU A 241 7.64 -1.25 -0.39
CA LEU A 241 6.64 -0.29 -0.82
C LEU A 241 6.64 -0.24 -2.35
N LEU A 242 5.56 -0.71 -2.95
CA LEU A 242 5.46 -0.92 -4.39
C LEU A 242 4.34 -0.09 -5.00
N ASP A 243 4.62 0.53 -6.13
CA ASP A 243 3.59 0.89 -7.09
C ASP A 243 3.17 -0.38 -7.82
N GLY A 244 1.92 -0.80 -7.62
CA GLY A 244 1.43 -2.09 -8.03
C GLY A 244 1.20 -2.22 -9.53
N ARG A 245 0.17 -2.97 -9.89
CA ARG A 245 -0.10 -3.37 -11.27
C ARG A 245 -0.32 -2.21 -12.22
N ILE A 246 0.23 -2.36 -13.42
CA ILE A 246 -0.07 -1.51 -14.58
C ILE A 246 -1.37 -2.01 -15.20
N ILE A 247 -2.40 -1.16 -15.19
CA ILE A 247 -3.75 -1.48 -15.63
C ILE A 247 -4.20 -0.60 -16.81
N SER A 248 -5.39 -0.85 -17.34
CA SER A 248 -5.98 -0.01 -18.38
C SER A 248 -6.61 1.23 -17.76
N VAL A 249 -6.14 2.42 -18.17
CA VAL A 249 -6.69 3.72 -17.79
C VAL A 249 -7.07 4.50 -19.05
N PRO A 250 -8.01 5.46 -19.01
CA PRO A 250 -8.35 6.26 -20.18
C PRO A 250 -7.13 6.94 -20.80
N SER A 251 -7.11 7.05 -22.12
CA SER A 251 -6.04 7.78 -22.83
C SER A 251 -5.90 9.23 -22.38
N THR A 252 -6.99 9.85 -21.97
CA THR A 252 -7.07 11.23 -21.46
C THR A 252 -6.59 11.40 -20.01
N TYR A 253 -6.40 10.30 -19.27
CA TYR A 253 -6.04 10.33 -17.86
C TYR A 253 -4.52 10.47 -17.67
N ASP A 254 -4.10 11.41 -16.82
CA ASP A 254 -2.74 11.50 -16.33
C ASP A 254 -2.66 10.85 -14.93
N PRO A 255 -1.94 9.73 -14.78
CA PRO A 255 -1.88 9.00 -13.52
C PRO A 255 -1.04 9.69 -12.44
N GLU A 256 -0.11 10.57 -12.81
CA GLU A 256 0.76 11.28 -11.85
C GLU A 256 0.01 12.43 -11.18
N THR A 257 -0.64 13.27 -11.99
CA THR A 257 -1.43 14.40 -11.49
C THR A 257 -2.86 14.03 -11.15
N ARG A 258 -3.32 12.83 -11.55
CA ARG A 258 -4.69 12.33 -11.42
C ARG A 258 -5.73 13.27 -12.05
N THR A 259 -5.36 13.83 -13.21
CA THR A 259 -6.20 14.76 -13.98
C THR A 259 -6.59 14.17 -15.33
N TYR A 260 -7.58 14.77 -15.94
CA TYR A 260 -8.12 14.34 -17.24
C TYR A 260 -7.96 15.44 -18.26
N ALA A 261 -7.44 15.11 -19.44
CA ALA A 261 -7.33 16.06 -20.54
C ALA A 261 -8.73 16.59 -20.93
N PRO A 262 -8.88 17.88 -21.28
CA PRO A 262 -10.14 18.45 -21.68
C PRO A 262 -10.65 17.81 -22.97
N GLY A 263 -11.98 17.64 -23.09
CA GLY A 263 -12.64 17.07 -24.25
C GLY A 263 -13.40 15.78 -23.95
N ILE A 264 -14.02 15.23 -24.99
CA ILE A 264 -14.82 14.01 -24.88
C ILE A 264 -13.90 12.80 -25.01
N TRP A 265 -13.86 11.96 -23.98
CA TRP A 265 -13.17 10.67 -24.05
C TRP A 265 -13.95 9.69 -24.96
N ARG A 266 -13.28 9.11 -25.94
CA ARG A 266 -13.87 8.20 -26.94
C ARG A 266 -13.92 6.74 -26.52
N GLY A 267 -13.45 6.42 -25.30
CA GLY A 267 -13.46 5.06 -24.76
C GLY A 267 -12.20 4.25 -25.05
N ASP A 268 -11.12 4.90 -25.47
CA ASP A 268 -9.80 4.31 -25.68
C ASP A 268 -8.95 4.31 -24.39
N PHE A 269 -8.08 3.32 -24.26
CA PHE A 269 -7.29 3.09 -23.07
C PHE A 269 -5.79 3.10 -23.36
N LYS A 270 -5.01 3.46 -22.34
CA LYS A 270 -3.56 3.23 -22.26
C LYS A 270 -3.22 2.43 -21.02
N LYS A 271 -2.00 1.87 -20.97
CA LYS A 271 -1.51 1.17 -19.79
C LYS A 271 -0.76 2.12 -18.88
N ALA A 272 -1.17 2.17 -17.60
CA ALA A 272 -0.51 2.95 -16.55
C ALA A 272 -0.85 2.40 -15.16
N TRP A 273 -0.04 2.77 -14.18
CA TRP A 273 -0.35 2.55 -12.78
C TRP A 273 -1.29 3.66 -12.25
N THR A 274 -2.21 3.29 -11.37
CA THR A 274 -3.09 4.24 -10.69
C THR A 274 -3.64 3.67 -9.38
N GLU A 275 -3.91 4.54 -8.42
CA GLU A 275 -4.67 4.24 -7.19
C GLU A 275 -6.17 4.55 -7.32
N ASN A 276 -6.65 4.93 -8.50
CA ASN A 276 -8.06 5.25 -8.70
C ASN A 276 -8.92 3.98 -8.61
N PRO A 277 -9.84 3.87 -7.63
CA PRO A 277 -10.58 2.65 -7.38
C PRO A 277 -11.53 2.25 -8.51
N ALA A 278 -12.02 3.20 -9.32
CA ALA A 278 -12.88 2.90 -10.45
C ALA A 278 -12.11 2.18 -11.58
N TRP A 279 -10.86 2.57 -11.85
CA TRP A 279 -10.04 1.88 -12.87
C TRP A 279 -9.51 0.54 -12.37
N ILE A 280 -9.25 0.40 -11.08
CA ILE A 280 -8.94 -0.90 -10.46
C ILE A 280 -10.16 -1.83 -10.58
N PHE A 281 -11.36 -1.33 -10.30
CA PHE A 281 -12.61 -2.07 -10.51
C PHE A 281 -12.78 -2.50 -11.97
N TYR A 282 -12.51 -1.59 -12.92
CA TYR A 282 -12.56 -1.90 -14.35
C TYR A 282 -11.60 -3.04 -14.72
N ASP A 283 -10.36 -3.02 -14.25
CA ASP A 283 -9.39 -4.09 -14.52
C ASP A 283 -9.86 -5.42 -13.92
N LEU A 284 -10.32 -5.44 -12.67
CA LEU A 284 -10.84 -6.66 -12.05
C LEU A 284 -12.07 -7.24 -12.77
N ALA A 285 -12.90 -6.39 -13.35
CA ALA A 285 -14.08 -6.84 -14.09
C ALA A 285 -13.74 -7.32 -15.52
N THR A 286 -12.76 -6.72 -16.20
CA THR A 286 -12.52 -6.94 -17.64
C THR A 286 -11.24 -7.70 -17.96
N ASN A 287 -10.32 -7.83 -17.02
CA ASN A 287 -9.06 -8.54 -17.22
C ASN A 287 -9.30 -10.07 -17.31
N PRO A 288 -8.86 -10.75 -18.38
CA PRO A 288 -9.11 -12.17 -18.55
C PRO A 288 -8.23 -13.07 -17.68
N ASP A 289 -7.11 -12.57 -17.15
CA ASP A 289 -6.12 -13.38 -16.44
C ASP A 289 -6.29 -13.33 -14.92
N VAL A 290 -6.56 -12.14 -14.38
CA VAL A 290 -6.68 -11.91 -12.94
C VAL A 290 -8.08 -11.48 -12.52
N GLY A 291 -8.97 -11.23 -13.46
CA GLY A 291 -10.36 -10.81 -13.24
C GLY A 291 -11.36 -11.77 -13.86
N ILE A 292 -12.55 -11.26 -14.11
CA ILE A 292 -13.65 -12.04 -14.71
C ILE A 292 -13.85 -11.75 -16.21
N GLY A 293 -12.87 -11.14 -16.87
CA GLY A 293 -12.96 -10.71 -18.27
C GLY A 293 -13.27 -11.82 -19.28
N LYS A 294 -12.98 -13.09 -18.94
CA LYS A 294 -13.41 -14.25 -19.75
C LYS A 294 -14.92 -14.48 -19.74
N ARG A 295 -15.64 -13.93 -18.74
CA ARG A 295 -17.10 -14.07 -18.58
C ARG A 295 -17.85 -12.79 -18.93
N ILE A 296 -17.23 -11.64 -18.65
CA ILE A 296 -17.78 -10.32 -18.92
C ILE A 296 -16.91 -9.70 -20.02
N SER A 297 -17.49 -9.47 -21.20
CA SER A 297 -16.80 -8.74 -22.26
C SER A 297 -16.62 -7.26 -21.88
N GLU A 298 -15.77 -6.54 -22.59
CA GLU A 298 -15.60 -5.08 -22.40
C GLU A 298 -16.91 -4.27 -22.57
N TYR A 299 -17.88 -4.83 -23.29
CA TYR A 299 -19.20 -4.24 -23.49
C TYR A 299 -20.16 -4.54 -22.33
N GLY A 300 -19.85 -5.52 -21.50
CA GLY A 300 -20.65 -5.90 -20.33
C GLY A 300 -20.47 -4.98 -19.12
N LEU A 301 -19.69 -3.89 -19.26
CA LEU A 301 -19.45 -2.89 -18.21
C LEU A 301 -19.56 -1.48 -18.82
N ASN A 302 -20.32 -0.59 -18.15
CA ASN A 302 -20.44 0.80 -18.61
C ASN A 302 -19.21 1.62 -18.26
N LYS A 303 -18.21 1.64 -19.15
CA LYS A 303 -16.94 2.36 -18.97
C LYS A 303 -17.11 3.89 -18.87
N PHE A 304 -18.13 4.46 -19.52
CA PHE A 304 -18.40 5.91 -19.47
C PHE A 304 -18.97 6.34 -18.12
N GLN A 305 -19.80 5.51 -17.51
CA GLN A 305 -20.25 5.74 -16.14
C GLN A 305 -19.06 5.66 -15.17
N LEU A 306 -18.19 4.66 -15.34
CA LEU A 306 -16.96 4.54 -14.52
C LEU A 306 -16.01 5.72 -14.71
N TYR A 307 -15.94 6.30 -15.90
CA TYR A 307 -15.15 7.51 -16.14
C TYR A 307 -15.60 8.68 -15.26
N GLN A 308 -16.92 8.91 -15.15
CA GLN A 308 -17.46 9.94 -14.26
C GLN A 308 -17.19 9.62 -12.78
N ILE A 309 -17.32 8.36 -12.39
CA ILE A 309 -17.01 7.90 -11.03
C ILE A 309 -15.51 8.11 -10.74
N ALA A 310 -14.65 7.81 -11.69
CA ALA A 310 -13.21 7.99 -11.56
C ALA A 310 -12.83 9.46 -11.39
N GLN A 311 -13.42 10.37 -12.16
CA GLN A 311 -13.24 11.82 -11.97
C GLN A 311 -13.65 12.27 -10.57
N TYR A 312 -14.82 11.81 -10.09
CA TYR A 312 -15.30 12.10 -8.74
C TYR A 312 -14.34 11.58 -7.65
N CYS A 313 -13.71 10.42 -7.85
CA CYS A 313 -12.72 9.88 -6.92
C CYS A 313 -11.44 10.70 -6.88
N ASP A 314 -11.04 11.29 -8.01
CA ASP A 314 -9.80 12.07 -8.14
C ASP A 314 -9.94 13.54 -7.70
N GLU A 315 -11.16 14.04 -7.50
CA GLU A 315 -11.37 15.38 -6.95
C GLU A 315 -10.66 15.55 -5.60
N LEU A 316 -9.97 16.68 -5.43
CA LEU A 316 -9.21 16.97 -4.22
C LEU A 316 -10.11 17.47 -3.09
N VAL A 317 -10.04 16.82 -1.95
CA VAL A 317 -10.75 17.16 -0.71
C VAL A 317 -9.77 17.37 0.44
N PRO A 318 -10.15 18.06 1.53
CA PRO A 318 -9.28 18.23 2.70
C PRO A 318 -8.81 16.88 3.26
N ASP A 319 -7.49 16.77 3.53
CA ASP A 319 -6.86 15.57 4.11
C ASP A 319 -6.99 15.51 5.65
N GLY A 320 -7.39 16.62 6.25
CA GLY A 320 -7.51 16.79 7.70
C GLY A 320 -6.25 17.34 8.38
N TYR A 321 -5.14 17.51 7.67
CA TYR A 321 -3.89 18.07 8.18
C TYR A 321 -3.57 19.46 7.59
N GLY A 322 -4.53 20.06 6.89
CA GLY A 322 -4.39 21.35 6.23
C GLY A 322 -3.99 21.28 4.77
N GLY A 323 -3.75 20.09 4.24
CA GLY A 323 -3.53 19.80 2.83
C GLY A 323 -4.79 19.27 2.13
N LYS A 324 -4.57 18.72 0.94
CA LYS A 324 -5.60 18.07 0.14
C LYS A 324 -5.14 16.70 -0.32
N GLU A 325 -6.07 15.77 -0.41
CA GLU A 325 -5.87 14.44 -0.98
C GLU A 325 -7.00 14.10 -1.96
N PRO A 326 -6.82 13.14 -2.88
CA PRO A 326 -7.92 12.62 -3.68
C PRO A 326 -9.05 12.11 -2.80
N ARG A 327 -10.31 12.33 -3.22
CA ARG A 327 -11.47 11.92 -2.42
C ARG A 327 -11.45 10.43 -2.07
N MET A 328 -11.05 9.59 -3.03
CA MET A 328 -10.98 8.13 -2.86
C MET A 328 -9.77 7.54 -3.59
N THR A 329 -8.99 6.75 -2.86
CA THR A 329 -7.88 5.96 -3.37
C THR A 329 -8.02 4.51 -2.92
N ALA A 330 -7.38 3.58 -3.61
CA ALA A 330 -7.33 2.19 -3.21
C ALA A 330 -5.92 1.63 -3.33
N GLY A 331 -5.46 0.98 -2.27
CA GLY A 331 -4.23 0.21 -2.24
C GLY A 331 -4.50 -1.16 -1.61
N ILE A 332 -4.36 -2.23 -2.39
CA ILE A 332 -4.68 -3.59 -1.94
C ILE A 332 -3.74 -4.63 -2.53
N TRP A 333 -3.49 -5.65 -1.73
CA TRP A 333 -2.80 -6.86 -2.13
C TRP A 333 -3.73 -8.06 -1.88
N ILE A 334 -4.25 -8.66 -2.97
CA ILE A 334 -5.19 -9.77 -2.91
C ILE A 334 -4.40 -11.08 -3.00
N THR A 335 -4.36 -11.84 -1.91
CA THR A 335 -3.63 -13.11 -1.79
C THR A 335 -4.53 -14.32 -1.62
N GLU A 336 -5.80 -14.12 -1.30
CA GLU A 336 -6.75 -15.18 -1.01
C GLU A 336 -7.72 -15.38 -2.17
N GLN A 337 -8.10 -16.64 -2.41
CA GLN A 337 -9.14 -16.97 -3.36
C GLN A 337 -10.51 -16.64 -2.77
N ARG A 338 -11.23 -15.72 -3.44
CA ARG A 338 -12.57 -15.28 -3.05
C ARG A 338 -13.50 -15.30 -4.28
N SER A 339 -14.81 -15.24 -4.05
CA SER A 339 -15.74 -15.09 -5.16
C SER A 339 -15.52 -13.74 -5.87
N ALA A 340 -15.60 -13.75 -7.20
CA ALA A 340 -15.42 -12.52 -7.98
C ALA A 340 -16.45 -11.43 -7.62
N TYR A 341 -17.68 -11.85 -7.30
CA TYR A 341 -18.75 -10.93 -6.88
C TYR A 341 -18.40 -10.22 -5.56
N GLU A 342 -17.86 -10.96 -4.57
CA GLU A 342 -17.44 -10.36 -3.30
C GLU A 342 -16.30 -9.35 -3.50
N VAL A 343 -15.28 -9.70 -4.29
CA VAL A 343 -14.15 -8.79 -4.58
C VAL A 343 -14.61 -7.54 -5.30
N LEU A 344 -15.52 -7.66 -6.28
CA LEU A 344 -16.07 -6.52 -6.99
C LEU A 344 -16.95 -5.64 -6.10
N ASN A 345 -17.77 -6.24 -5.21
CA ASN A 345 -18.55 -5.49 -4.24
C ASN A 345 -17.67 -4.75 -3.24
N ASP A 346 -16.64 -5.42 -2.71
CA ASP A 346 -15.69 -4.78 -1.80
C ASP A 346 -14.97 -3.61 -2.50
N MET A 347 -14.53 -3.79 -3.75
CA MET A 347 -13.89 -2.72 -4.51
C MET A 347 -14.87 -1.57 -4.83
N SER A 348 -16.13 -1.88 -5.15
CA SER A 348 -17.15 -0.84 -5.39
C SER A 348 -17.47 -0.06 -4.12
N SER A 349 -17.38 -0.68 -2.94
CA SER A 349 -17.59 -0.02 -1.65
C SER A 349 -16.59 1.11 -1.39
N VAL A 350 -15.38 1.04 -1.93
CA VAL A 350 -14.33 2.08 -1.81
C VAL A 350 -14.83 3.41 -2.37
N PHE A 351 -15.52 3.38 -3.50
CA PHE A 351 -16.13 4.58 -4.10
C PHE A 351 -17.63 4.69 -3.83
N ARG A 352 -18.11 4.05 -2.75
CA ARG A 352 -19.49 4.11 -2.25
C ARG A 352 -20.53 3.72 -3.32
N ALA A 353 -20.26 2.66 -4.05
CA ALA A 353 -21.16 2.16 -5.06
C ALA A 353 -21.62 0.72 -4.77
N ILE A 354 -22.77 0.40 -5.35
CA ILE A 354 -23.33 -0.95 -5.37
C ILE A 354 -23.25 -1.47 -6.80
N VAL A 355 -22.84 -2.72 -6.97
CA VAL A 355 -22.82 -3.37 -8.27
C VAL A 355 -24.20 -3.92 -8.58
N ALA A 356 -24.76 -3.53 -9.71
CA ALA A 356 -26.05 -4.00 -10.21
C ALA A 356 -25.92 -4.48 -11.66
N TRP A 357 -26.77 -5.45 -12.05
CA TRP A 357 -26.88 -5.94 -13.41
C TRP A 357 -28.22 -5.48 -13.99
N ASN A 358 -28.20 -4.75 -15.11
CA ASN A 358 -29.42 -4.23 -15.76
C ASN A 358 -29.97 -5.15 -16.86
N GLY A 359 -29.51 -6.40 -16.94
CA GLY A 359 -29.88 -7.34 -18.00
C GLY A 359 -28.90 -7.34 -19.20
N MET A 360 -28.18 -6.26 -19.43
CA MET A 360 -27.20 -6.12 -20.53
C MET A 360 -25.79 -5.83 -20.04
N GLN A 361 -25.67 -4.98 -19.03
CA GLN A 361 -24.38 -4.49 -18.53
C GLN A 361 -24.37 -4.47 -17.00
N MET A 362 -23.18 -4.61 -16.46
CA MET A 362 -22.90 -4.34 -15.06
C MET A 362 -22.75 -2.82 -14.86
N LEU A 363 -23.48 -2.28 -13.89
CA LEU A 363 -23.48 -0.87 -13.51
C LEU A 363 -22.89 -0.73 -12.12
N ALA A 364 -22.16 0.35 -11.87
CA ALA A 364 -21.74 0.78 -10.54
C ALA A 364 -22.59 1.97 -10.11
N ILE A 365 -23.55 1.73 -9.22
CA ILE A 365 -24.46 2.77 -8.71
C ILE A 365 -23.80 3.47 -7.54
N GLN A 366 -23.23 4.65 -7.79
CA GLN A 366 -22.51 5.43 -6.79
C GLN A 366 -23.44 6.33 -5.98
N ASP A 367 -23.23 6.37 -4.65
CA ASP A 367 -23.89 7.32 -3.77
C ASP A 367 -23.23 8.70 -3.85
N ARG A 368 -23.70 9.51 -4.79
CA ARG A 368 -23.29 10.91 -5.00
C ARG A 368 -24.51 11.78 -5.33
N PRO A 369 -24.44 13.09 -5.12
CA PRO A 369 -25.48 14.00 -5.58
C PRO A 369 -25.57 13.98 -7.12
N THR A 370 -26.76 13.81 -7.62
CA THR A 370 -27.11 13.94 -9.04
C THR A 370 -28.46 14.57 -9.14
N ASP A 371 -28.78 15.22 -10.28
CA ASP A 371 -30.09 15.80 -10.51
C ASP A 371 -31.16 14.70 -10.62
N PRO A 372 -32.37 14.95 -10.14
CA PRO A 372 -33.47 14.00 -10.29
C PRO A 372 -33.83 13.82 -11.75
N VAL A 373 -34.06 12.57 -12.17
CA VAL A 373 -34.40 12.23 -13.55
C VAL A 373 -35.91 12.23 -13.79
N CYS A 374 -36.71 12.10 -12.74
CA CYS A 374 -38.18 12.18 -12.82
C CYS A 374 -38.80 12.61 -11.49
N THR A 375 -40.03 13.10 -11.56
CA THR A 375 -40.82 13.56 -10.41
C THR A 375 -42.08 12.73 -10.28
N TYR A 376 -42.36 12.23 -9.08
CA TYR A 376 -43.58 11.50 -8.74
C TYR A 376 -44.43 12.25 -7.73
N SER A 377 -45.70 12.30 -7.99
CA SER A 377 -46.73 12.94 -7.14
C SER A 377 -47.98 12.08 -7.05
N GLN A 378 -48.99 12.48 -6.27
CA GLN A 378 -50.26 11.77 -6.26
C GLN A 378 -50.95 11.71 -7.65
N ALA A 379 -50.56 12.56 -8.60
CA ALA A 379 -51.16 12.60 -9.92
C ALA A 379 -50.72 11.43 -10.83
N ASN A 380 -49.53 10.88 -10.61
CA ASN A 380 -48.95 9.80 -11.41
C ASN A 380 -48.64 8.52 -10.65
N VAL A 381 -48.97 8.47 -9.38
CA VAL A 381 -48.86 7.26 -8.53
C VAL A 381 -50.23 6.59 -8.45
N ILE A 382 -50.30 5.29 -8.61
CA ILE A 382 -51.52 4.50 -8.52
C ILE A 382 -52.11 4.66 -7.10
N ASP A 383 -53.42 4.96 -7.02
CA ASP A 383 -54.15 5.31 -5.78
C ASP A 383 -53.57 6.54 -5.05
N GLY A 384 -52.61 7.25 -5.61
CA GLY A 384 -51.95 8.40 -4.97
C GLY A 384 -51.29 8.10 -3.65
N LYS A 385 -50.88 6.84 -3.40
CA LYS A 385 -50.36 6.40 -2.10
C LYS A 385 -48.86 6.17 -2.13
N PHE A 386 -48.19 6.79 -1.18
CA PHE A 386 -46.80 6.57 -0.85
C PHE A 386 -46.67 5.83 0.48
N ALA A 387 -46.14 4.59 0.46
CA ALA A 387 -45.87 3.84 1.69
C ALA A 387 -44.48 4.18 2.20
N ARG A 388 -44.38 4.74 3.41
CA ARG A 388 -43.13 5.16 4.04
C ARG A 388 -42.78 4.20 5.16
N GLN A 389 -41.51 3.75 5.19
CA GLN A 389 -40.95 2.92 6.23
C GLN A 389 -39.73 3.62 6.79
N TYR A 390 -39.71 3.87 8.10
CA TYR A 390 -38.59 4.49 8.80
C TYR A 390 -37.70 3.45 9.44
N VAL A 391 -36.41 3.75 9.47
CA VAL A 391 -35.39 2.91 10.11
C VAL A 391 -35.64 2.87 11.63
N PRO A 392 -35.63 1.67 12.28
CA PRO A 392 -35.78 1.56 13.73
C PRO A 392 -34.67 2.29 14.48
N LEU A 393 -34.99 2.90 15.62
CA LEU A 393 -34.02 3.66 16.43
C LEU A 393 -32.75 2.89 16.77
N LYS A 394 -32.84 1.59 17.05
CA LYS A 394 -31.67 0.72 17.33
C LYS A 394 -30.74 0.53 16.12
N SER A 395 -31.15 0.88 14.94
CA SER A 395 -30.31 0.84 13.71
C SER A 395 -29.67 2.19 13.40
N ILE A 396 -29.89 3.21 14.23
CA ILE A 396 -29.26 4.52 14.11
C ILE A 396 -27.90 4.44 14.81
N TYR A 397 -26.83 4.56 14.07
CA TYR A 397 -25.47 4.59 14.60
C TYR A 397 -25.07 6.00 15.01
N THR A 398 -24.48 6.14 16.19
CA THR A 398 -24.03 7.42 16.75
C THR A 398 -22.52 7.54 16.80
N ALA A 399 -21.81 6.43 16.64
CA ALA A 399 -20.35 6.37 16.49
C ALA A 399 -19.96 5.27 15.48
N VAL A 400 -18.80 5.42 14.87
CA VAL A 400 -18.23 4.44 13.94
C VAL A 400 -16.75 4.26 14.20
N GLU A 401 -16.31 3.02 14.36
CA GLU A 401 -14.91 2.62 14.36
C GLU A 401 -14.56 2.11 12.95
N VAL A 402 -13.66 2.80 12.28
CA VAL A 402 -13.22 2.47 10.92
C VAL A 402 -11.81 1.90 10.96
N GLU A 403 -11.68 0.59 10.73
CA GLU A 403 -10.38 -0.06 10.57
C GLU A 403 -9.87 0.20 9.15
N TYR A 404 -8.59 0.59 9.02
CA TYR A 404 -7.92 0.83 7.74
C TYR A 404 -6.43 0.48 7.84
N ALA A 405 -5.71 0.42 6.71
CA ALA A 405 -4.27 0.19 6.64
C ALA A 405 -3.54 1.55 6.50
N ASP A 406 -2.83 1.99 7.54
CA ASP A 406 -2.20 3.32 7.55
C ASP A 406 -0.90 3.33 6.72
N LYS A 407 -0.92 3.99 5.55
CA LYS A 407 0.27 4.12 4.68
C LYS A 407 1.46 4.83 5.36
N ASN A 408 1.20 5.70 6.34
CA ASN A 408 2.24 6.39 7.08
C ASN A 408 2.82 5.55 8.22
N ASN A 409 2.24 4.37 8.49
CA ASN A 409 2.71 3.41 9.48
C ASN A 409 2.90 2.02 8.85
N MET A 410 3.62 1.96 7.72
CA MET A 410 3.93 0.72 6.99
C MET A 410 2.70 -0.17 6.74
N TYR A 411 1.56 0.44 6.44
CA TYR A 411 0.27 -0.24 6.21
C TYR A 411 -0.22 -1.10 7.37
N GLN A 412 0.25 -0.82 8.59
CA GLN A 412 -0.28 -1.45 9.79
C GLN A 412 -1.74 -1.06 9.99
N LYS A 413 -2.52 -1.97 10.59
CA LYS A 413 -3.90 -1.72 10.93
C LYS A 413 -4.01 -0.57 11.91
N ALA A 414 -4.86 0.39 11.58
CA ALA A 414 -5.21 1.52 12.43
C ALA A 414 -6.73 1.68 12.50
N ILE A 415 -7.23 2.32 13.54
CA ILE A 415 -8.65 2.58 13.74
C ILE A 415 -8.87 4.08 13.80
N GLU A 416 -9.74 4.58 12.93
CA GLU A 416 -10.25 5.95 13.03
C GLU A 416 -11.62 5.94 13.70
N TYR A 417 -11.75 6.67 14.80
CA TYR A 417 -12.99 6.80 15.54
C TYR A 417 -13.74 8.07 15.14
N VAL A 418 -14.99 7.91 14.71
CA VAL A 418 -15.85 9.02 14.30
C VAL A 418 -17.12 9.00 15.14
N VAL A 419 -17.43 10.10 15.81
CA VAL A 419 -18.60 10.24 16.67
C VAL A 419 -19.40 11.49 16.29
N ASP A 420 -20.71 11.46 16.54
CA ASP A 420 -21.60 12.62 16.47
C ASP A 420 -22.22 12.81 17.87
N ASP A 421 -21.66 13.76 18.62
CA ASP A 421 -22.02 14.00 20.05
C ASP A 421 -23.49 14.39 20.22
N GLU A 422 -24.06 15.10 19.26
CA GLU A 422 -25.50 15.42 19.22
C GLU A 422 -26.36 14.17 19.16
N MET A 423 -25.98 13.22 18.27
CA MET A 423 -26.67 11.95 18.14
C MET A 423 -26.50 11.09 19.40
N VAL A 424 -25.31 11.07 20.01
CA VAL A 424 -25.06 10.36 21.28
C VAL A 424 -25.95 10.91 22.36
N ALA A 425 -26.05 12.24 22.51
CA ALA A 425 -26.89 12.88 23.49
C ALA A 425 -28.39 12.57 23.32
N ARG A 426 -28.83 12.43 22.04
CA ARG A 426 -30.24 12.21 21.68
C ARG A 426 -30.66 10.74 21.70
N TYR A 427 -29.81 9.84 21.19
CA TYR A 427 -30.18 8.44 20.93
C TYR A 427 -29.38 7.45 21.78
N GLY A 428 -28.43 7.92 22.59
CA GLY A 428 -27.49 7.07 23.31
C GLY A 428 -26.31 6.61 22.44
N TYR A 429 -25.38 5.92 23.06
CA TYR A 429 -24.16 5.43 22.42
C TYR A 429 -24.42 4.11 21.66
N ASN A 430 -24.32 4.14 20.35
CA ASN A 430 -24.46 2.98 19.46
C ASN A 430 -23.35 3.01 18.42
N VAL A 431 -22.33 2.15 18.58
CA VAL A 431 -21.14 2.11 17.73
C VAL A 431 -21.27 1.03 16.65
N LYS A 432 -20.86 1.37 15.42
CA LYS A 432 -20.68 0.43 14.31
C LYS A 432 -19.19 0.26 14.03
N LYS A 433 -18.74 -0.99 14.00
CA LYS A 433 -17.37 -1.34 13.57
C LYS A 433 -17.39 -1.71 12.11
N ILE A 434 -16.53 -1.11 11.31
CA ILE A 434 -16.42 -1.35 9.87
C ILE A 434 -14.96 -1.39 9.45
N THR A 435 -14.65 -2.19 8.44
CA THR A 435 -13.35 -2.18 7.78
C THR A 435 -13.47 -1.41 6.47
N ALA A 436 -12.69 -0.36 6.31
CA ALA A 436 -12.61 0.39 5.06
C ALA A 436 -11.70 -0.39 4.10
N PHE A 437 -12.30 -1.18 3.23
CA PHE A 437 -11.58 -2.00 2.24
C PHE A 437 -10.65 -1.14 1.39
N ALA A 438 -9.41 -1.61 1.19
CA ALA A 438 -8.38 -0.95 0.38
C ALA A 438 -8.07 0.52 0.76
N CYS A 439 -8.56 1.01 1.89
CA CYS A 439 -8.31 2.36 2.38
C CYS A 439 -6.94 2.45 3.06
N THR A 440 -6.12 3.43 2.62
CA THR A 440 -4.76 3.62 3.12
C THR A 440 -4.53 5.00 3.74
N SER A 441 -5.55 5.87 3.76
CA SER A 441 -5.51 7.22 4.29
C SER A 441 -6.44 7.37 5.50
N ARG A 442 -5.94 8.01 6.55
CA ARG A 442 -6.73 8.39 7.73
C ARG A 442 -7.87 9.34 7.36
N GLY A 443 -7.60 10.33 6.48
CA GLY A 443 -8.61 11.27 6.00
C GLY A 443 -9.76 10.55 5.28
N GLN A 444 -9.43 9.62 4.39
CA GLN A 444 -10.43 8.80 3.69
C GLN A 444 -11.22 7.92 4.67
N ALA A 445 -10.56 7.27 5.64
CA ALA A 445 -11.22 6.46 6.67
C ALA A 445 -12.22 7.29 7.49
N ARG A 446 -11.83 8.52 7.89
CA ARG A 446 -12.72 9.44 8.60
C ARG A 446 -13.92 9.85 7.75
N ARG A 447 -13.70 10.20 6.48
CA ARG A 447 -14.81 10.52 5.55
C ARG A 447 -15.73 9.32 5.33
N TYR A 448 -15.20 8.09 5.32
CA TYR A 448 -16.03 6.88 5.24
C TYR A 448 -16.88 6.69 6.50
N GLY A 449 -16.30 6.82 7.70
CA GLY A 449 -17.05 6.77 8.96
C GLY A 449 -18.10 7.89 9.07
N LYS A 450 -17.73 9.11 8.67
CA LYS A 450 -18.69 10.25 8.67
C LYS A 450 -19.83 10.03 7.69
N TRP A 451 -19.53 9.46 6.51
CA TRP A 451 -20.57 9.09 5.54
C TRP A 451 -21.60 8.13 6.15
N VAL A 452 -21.16 7.10 6.89
CA VAL A 452 -22.05 6.15 7.59
C VAL A 452 -22.92 6.87 8.62
N LEU A 453 -22.34 7.76 9.43
CA LEU A 453 -23.07 8.52 10.45
C LEU A 453 -24.10 9.47 9.83
N VAL A 454 -23.71 10.23 8.81
CA VAL A 454 -24.59 11.21 8.16
C VAL A 454 -25.72 10.50 7.40
N THR A 455 -25.42 9.37 6.75
CA THR A 455 -26.45 8.50 6.14
C THR A 455 -27.46 8.03 7.20
N SER A 456 -26.99 7.54 8.35
CA SER A 456 -27.83 7.11 9.46
C SER A 456 -28.67 8.26 10.05
N LYS A 457 -28.15 9.50 10.02
CA LYS A 457 -28.83 10.71 10.55
C LYS A 457 -29.86 11.27 9.58
N LEU A 458 -29.57 11.34 8.28
CA LEU A 458 -30.34 12.08 7.27
C LEU A 458 -31.19 11.21 6.35
N GLU A 459 -30.80 9.96 6.12
CA GLU A 459 -31.45 9.07 5.15
C GLU A 459 -32.16 7.91 5.88
N GLN A 460 -33.23 8.26 6.63
CA GLN A 460 -33.92 7.33 7.52
C GLN A 460 -35.21 6.73 6.94
N CYS A 461 -35.62 7.16 5.74
CA CYS A 461 -36.92 6.78 5.17
C CYS A 461 -36.72 6.01 3.85
N THR A 462 -37.37 4.86 3.78
CA THR A 462 -37.59 4.15 2.52
C THR A 462 -39.04 4.38 2.08
N ILE A 463 -39.25 4.68 0.79
CA ILE A 463 -40.55 4.89 0.20
C ILE A 463 -40.84 3.81 -0.83
N THR A 464 -42.07 3.31 -0.85
CA THR A 464 -42.54 2.37 -1.85
C THR A 464 -43.86 2.86 -2.44
N PHE A 465 -43.99 2.85 -3.74
CA PHE A 465 -45.17 3.27 -4.47
C PHE A 465 -45.26 2.58 -5.82
N THR A 466 -46.45 2.57 -6.43
CA THR A 466 -46.67 1.90 -7.70
C THR A 466 -47.10 2.93 -8.75
N VAL A 467 -46.53 2.81 -9.95
CA VAL A 467 -46.81 3.67 -11.09
C VAL A 467 -47.09 2.85 -12.34
N GLY A 468 -47.65 3.45 -13.36
CA GLY A 468 -47.80 2.83 -14.66
C GLY A 468 -46.46 2.77 -15.44
N ARG A 469 -46.54 2.92 -16.76
CA ARG A 469 -45.36 2.86 -17.66
C ARG A 469 -44.30 3.94 -17.39
N GLU A 470 -44.60 4.96 -16.62
CA GLU A 470 -43.67 5.99 -16.17
C GLU A 470 -42.49 5.40 -15.34
N GLY A 471 -42.70 4.24 -14.70
CA GLY A 471 -41.64 3.51 -14.01
C GLY A 471 -40.47 3.04 -14.88
N LEU A 472 -40.65 3.07 -16.22
CA LEU A 472 -39.59 2.78 -17.19
C LEU A 472 -38.62 3.95 -17.45
N HIS A 473 -38.92 5.14 -16.95
CA HIS A 473 -38.14 6.35 -17.24
C HIS A 473 -36.86 6.48 -16.42
N HIS A 474 -36.65 5.61 -15.44
CA HIS A 474 -35.46 5.62 -14.61
C HIS A 474 -35.01 4.19 -14.32
N LEU A 475 -33.78 4.08 -13.89
CA LEU A 475 -33.14 2.81 -13.52
C LEU A 475 -32.84 2.77 -12.00
N PRO A 476 -32.63 1.60 -11.41
CA PRO A 476 -32.10 1.52 -10.08
C PRO A 476 -30.79 2.32 -10.00
N GLY A 477 -30.69 3.19 -8.97
CA GLY A 477 -29.58 4.11 -8.78
C GLY A 477 -29.88 5.57 -9.10
N ASP A 478 -30.87 5.84 -9.94
CA ASP A 478 -31.26 7.20 -10.30
C ASP A 478 -31.92 7.91 -9.11
N ILE A 479 -31.75 9.23 -9.08
CA ILE A 479 -32.43 10.09 -8.13
C ILE A 479 -33.81 10.45 -8.70
N ILE A 480 -34.81 10.30 -7.86
CA ILE A 480 -36.20 10.68 -8.16
C ILE A 480 -36.68 11.70 -7.14
N GLU A 481 -37.51 12.61 -7.59
CA GLU A 481 -38.12 13.63 -6.75
C GLU A 481 -39.53 13.17 -6.36
N ILE A 482 -39.85 13.19 -5.08
CA ILE A 482 -41.14 12.84 -4.53
C ILE A 482 -41.85 14.08 -4.02
N VAL A 483 -43.06 14.25 -4.48
CA VAL A 483 -43.96 15.37 -4.13
C VAL A 483 -45.22 14.81 -3.50
N ASP A 484 -45.23 14.75 -2.18
CA ASP A 484 -46.34 14.20 -1.40
C ASP A 484 -47.16 15.31 -0.74
N ASN A 485 -48.28 15.63 -1.34
CA ASN A 485 -49.20 16.68 -0.86
C ASN A 485 -49.80 16.41 0.51
N SER A 486 -49.90 15.14 0.92
CA SER A 486 -50.44 14.76 2.24
C SER A 486 -49.56 15.23 3.40
N TRP A 487 -48.27 15.36 3.18
CA TRP A 487 -47.29 15.87 4.17
C TRP A 487 -47.23 17.40 4.19
N ALA A 488 -47.37 18.02 3.04
CA ALA A 488 -47.21 19.47 2.89
C ALA A 488 -48.45 20.28 3.28
N LYS A 489 -49.61 19.64 3.39
CA LYS A 489 -50.91 20.29 3.58
C LYS A 489 -51.23 21.36 2.53
N THR A 490 -50.58 21.27 1.36
CA THR A 490 -50.78 22.11 0.18
C THR A 490 -50.52 21.29 -1.08
N ASN A 491 -51.03 21.75 -2.22
CA ASN A 491 -50.78 21.12 -3.49
C ASN A 491 -49.35 21.44 -3.96
N LEU A 492 -48.46 20.48 -3.91
CA LEU A 492 -47.03 20.63 -4.28
C LEU A 492 -46.71 20.07 -5.66
N GLY A 493 -47.61 19.39 -6.30
CA GLY A 493 -47.38 18.81 -7.62
C GLY A 493 -48.66 18.35 -8.29
N GLY A 494 -48.56 18.16 -9.59
CA GLY A 494 -49.69 17.79 -10.46
C GLY A 494 -49.28 17.70 -11.91
N ARG A 495 -50.22 17.92 -12.83
CA ARG A 495 -49.98 17.96 -14.28
C ARG A 495 -50.19 19.34 -14.85
N VAL A 496 -49.45 19.68 -15.88
CA VAL A 496 -49.62 20.89 -16.66
C VAL A 496 -50.85 20.72 -17.57
N VAL A 497 -51.77 21.67 -17.53
CA VAL A 497 -52.96 21.66 -18.37
C VAL A 497 -52.74 22.42 -19.66
N GLY A 498 -52.07 23.58 -19.58
CA GLY A 498 -51.79 24.40 -20.73
C GLY A 498 -50.64 25.35 -20.52
N ILE A 499 -50.06 25.82 -21.62
CA ILE A 499 -48.91 26.73 -21.60
C ILE A 499 -49.16 27.86 -22.61
N ASN A 500 -49.04 29.10 -22.12
CA ASN A 500 -49.10 30.27 -22.97
C ASN A 500 -47.91 31.20 -22.63
N ARG A 501 -46.83 31.06 -23.38
CA ARG A 501 -45.52 31.71 -23.10
C ARG A 501 -45.02 31.39 -21.68
N SER A 502 -44.92 32.43 -20.82
CA SER A 502 -44.51 32.25 -19.43
C SER A 502 -45.65 31.95 -18.45
N ALA A 503 -46.90 31.95 -18.93
CA ALA A 503 -48.06 31.56 -18.14
C ALA A 503 -48.34 30.07 -18.32
N VAL A 504 -48.32 29.32 -17.21
CA VAL A 504 -48.57 27.87 -17.17
C VAL A 504 -49.83 27.62 -16.38
N GLU A 505 -50.81 26.93 -17.01
CA GLU A 505 -52.01 26.48 -16.34
C GLU A 505 -51.80 25.10 -15.75
N LEU A 506 -52.04 24.97 -14.45
CA LEU A 506 -51.89 23.77 -13.67
C LEU A 506 -53.25 23.07 -13.47
N ASP A 507 -53.21 21.76 -13.17
CA ASP A 507 -54.41 20.95 -12.91
C ASP A 507 -55.11 21.33 -11.57
N ARG A 508 -54.48 22.18 -10.75
CA ARG A 508 -55.03 22.61 -9.47
C ARG A 508 -54.50 23.98 -9.02
N GLU A 509 -55.23 24.61 -8.13
CA GLU A 509 -54.80 25.86 -7.52
C GLU A 509 -53.62 25.65 -6.57
N ILE A 510 -52.66 26.58 -6.59
CA ILE A 510 -51.53 26.59 -5.69
C ILE A 510 -51.46 27.89 -4.90
N LYS A 511 -50.83 27.82 -3.73
CA LYS A 511 -50.55 29.01 -2.92
C LYS A 511 -49.05 29.12 -2.75
N ILE A 512 -48.47 30.24 -3.14
CA ILE A 512 -47.06 30.54 -2.97
C ILE A 512 -46.82 31.41 -1.75
N LYS A 513 -45.66 31.24 -1.11
CA LYS A 513 -45.23 32.05 0.03
C LYS A 513 -43.72 32.25 -0.06
N GLY A 514 -43.32 33.49 -0.30
CA GLY A 514 -41.94 33.85 -0.57
C GLY A 514 -41.45 33.41 -1.96
N ASP A 515 -40.16 33.36 -2.17
CA ASP A 515 -39.55 32.93 -3.43
C ASP A 515 -39.93 31.49 -3.71
N SER A 516 -40.73 31.26 -4.72
CA SER A 516 -41.26 29.96 -5.11
C SER A 516 -40.87 29.65 -6.54
N TYR A 517 -40.65 28.37 -6.84
CA TYR A 517 -40.22 27.89 -8.15
C TYR A 517 -41.14 26.79 -8.66
N LEU A 518 -41.37 26.77 -9.96
CA LEU A 518 -41.97 25.63 -10.67
C LEU A 518 -40.82 24.75 -11.16
N SER A 519 -40.82 23.51 -10.73
CA SER A 519 -39.83 22.49 -11.12
C SER A 519 -40.53 21.48 -12.06
N TYR A 520 -39.85 21.09 -13.13
CA TYR A 520 -40.35 20.09 -14.09
C TYR A 520 -39.16 19.39 -14.78
N VAL A 521 -39.39 18.21 -15.35
CA VAL A 521 -38.38 17.42 -16.03
C VAL A 521 -38.37 17.70 -17.52
N VAL A 522 -37.27 18.17 -18.03
CA VAL A 522 -36.99 18.31 -19.46
C VAL A 522 -36.42 17.03 -20.02
N ARG A 523 -36.93 16.60 -21.18
CA ARG A 523 -36.40 15.45 -21.93
C ARG A 523 -36.01 15.92 -23.31
N ASP A 524 -34.74 15.87 -23.62
CA ASP A 524 -34.18 16.25 -24.91
C ASP A 524 -33.11 15.27 -25.39
N ASN A 525 -32.47 15.56 -26.51
CA ASN A 525 -31.41 14.73 -27.07
C ASN A 525 -30.17 14.62 -26.19
N ASN A 526 -30.02 15.49 -25.18
CA ASN A 526 -28.90 15.49 -24.22
C ASN A 526 -29.24 14.72 -22.93
N GLY A 527 -30.44 14.13 -22.85
CA GLY A 527 -30.89 13.34 -21.71
C GLY A 527 -32.03 13.96 -20.94
N GLN A 528 -32.15 13.60 -19.68
CA GLN A 528 -33.18 14.11 -18.77
C GLN A 528 -32.52 15.04 -17.74
N ARG A 529 -33.15 16.19 -17.50
CA ARG A 529 -32.73 17.14 -16.46
C ARG A 529 -33.94 17.82 -15.83
N THR A 530 -33.78 18.26 -14.60
CA THR A 530 -34.81 19.04 -13.90
C THR A 530 -34.54 20.52 -14.10
N GLU A 531 -35.53 21.20 -14.67
CA GLU A 531 -35.51 22.65 -14.78
C GLU A 531 -36.34 23.30 -13.66
N ARG A 532 -35.94 24.50 -13.27
CA ARG A 532 -36.57 25.27 -12.20
C ARG A 532 -36.72 26.70 -12.63
N VAL A 533 -37.97 27.15 -12.71
CA VAL A 533 -38.27 28.53 -13.11
C VAL A 533 -38.98 29.25 -11.96
N LYS A 534 -38.55 30.46 -11.64
CA LYS A 534 -39.13 31.26 -10.56
C LYS A 534 -40.56 31.66 -10.91
N ILE A 535 -41.47 31.53 -9.93
CA ILE A 535 -42.85 31.98 -10.04
C ILE A 535 -42.95 33.44 -9.62
N LEU A 536 -43.42 34.29 -10.52
CA LEU A 536 -43.61 35.71 -10.24
C LEU A 536 -44.98 36.00 -9.61
N SER A 537 -46.03 35.33 -10.07
CA SER A 537 -47.37 35.49 -9.54
C SER A 537 -48.26 34.26 -9.80
N VAL A 538 -49.29 34.12 -9.04
CA VAL A 538 -50.31 33.05 -9.17
C VAL A 538 -51.70 33.65 -9.21
N ALA A 539 -52.51 33.20 -10.12
CA ALA A 539 -53.94 33.55 -10.27
C ALA A 539 -54.75 32.27 -10.42
N GLY A 540 -55.29 31.76 -9.30
CA GLY A 540 -55.97 30.47 -9.28
C GLY A 540 -55.02 29.30 -9.60
N ASN A 541 -55.30 28.63 -10.73
CA ASN A 541 -54.46 27.55 -11.25
C ASN A 541 -53.44 28.01 -12.31
N VAL A 542 -53.38 29.32 -12.62
CA VAL A 542 -52.40 29.85 -13.58
C VAL A 542 -51.24 30.49 -12.85
N VAL A 543 -50.02 30.04 -13.18
CA VAL A 543 -48.75 30.56 -12.67
C VAL A 543 -48.04 31.36 -13.75
N ASN A 544 -47.56 32.54 -13.40
CA ASN A 544 -46.68 33.34 -14.27
C ASN A 544 -45.25 33.15 -13.88
N LEU A 545 -44.46 32.66 -14.80
CA LEU A 545 -43.03 32.36 -14.61
C LEU A 545 -42.13 33.54 -15.03
N GLU A 546 -40.93 33.60 -14.47
CA GLU A 546 -39.91 34.62 -14.78
C GLU A 546 -39.40 34.50 -16.23
N SER A 547 -39.36 33.28 -16.76
CA SER A 547 -38.94 32.98 -18.13
C SER A 547 -39.93 32.00 -18.79
N VAL A 548 -39.86 31.91 -20.12
CA VAL A 548 -40.62 30.89 -20.86
C VAL A 548 -40.02 29.52 -20.56
N PRO A 549 -40.80 28.54 -20.07
CA PRO A 549 -40.29 27.23 -19.74
C PRO A 549 -39.82 26.48 -20.99
N GLU A 550 -38.61 25.94 -20.96
CA GLU A 550 -38.08 25.15 -22.07
C GLU A 550 -38.66 23.74 -22.07
N ASN A 551 -39.14 23.28 -23.25
CA ASN A 551 -39.57 21.89 -23.45
C ASN A 551 -40.60 21.39 -22.40
N LEU A 552 -41.38 22.27 -21.79
CA LEU A 552 -42.51 21.91 -20.97
C LEU A 552 -43.74 21.72 -21.88
N ASN A 553 -44.49 20.64 -21.71
CA ASN A 553 -45.67 20.31 -22.52
C ASN A 553 -46.89 20.10 -21.62
N PRO A 554 -48.11 20.21 -22.18
CA PRO A 554 -49.29 19.72 -21.49
C PRO A 554 -49.13 18.25 -21.09
N ASP A 555 -49.69 17.87 -19.97
CA ASP A 555 -49.60 16.57 -19.30
C ASP A 555 -48.24 16.27 -18.65
N ASP A 556 -47.22 17.14 -18.78
CA ASP A 556 -45.99 17.00 -18.01
C ASP A 556 -46.22 17.21 -16.51
N ASN A 557 -45.41 16.54 -15.69
CA ASN A 557 -45.48 16.69 -14.24
C ASN A 557 -44.78 17.98 -13.80
N TRP A 558 -45.43 18.69 -12.89
CA TRP A 558 -44.83 19.82 -12.21
C TRP A 558 -44.71 19.62 -10.71
N ALA A 559 -43.71 20.26 -10.09
CA ALA A 559 -43.54 20.34 -8.67
C ALA A 559 -43.37 21.80 -8.22
N LEU A 560 -43.98 22.17 -7.08
CA LEU A 560 -43.83 23.47 -6.46
C LEU A 560 -42.76 23.41 -5.37
N GLN A 561 -41.78 24.24 -5.52
CA GLN A 561 -40.75 24.46 -4.47
C GLN A 561 -40.99 25.83 -3.80
N THR A 562 -41.13 25.82 -2.48
CA THR A 562 -41.24 27.03 -1.66
C THR A 562 -40.22 27.03 -0.54
N PRO A 563 -39.87 28.17 0.09
CA PRO A 563 -38.93 28.21 1.19
C PRO A 563 -39.32 27.36 2.41
N LEU A 564 -40.59 27.07 2.56
CA LEU A 564 -41.18 26.34 3.70
C LEU A 564 -41.39 24.85 3.42
N VAL A 565 -41.46 24.44 2.16
CA VAL A 565 -41.73 23.05 1.76
C VAL A 565 -40.80 22.68 0.62
N ARG A 566 -39.85 21.81 0.89
CA ARG A 566 -38.95 21.23 -0.10
C ARG A 566 -39.56 19.92 -0.59
N THR A 567 -39.40 19.64 -1.87
CA THR A 567 -39.59 18.30 -2.42
C THR A 567 -38.51 17.37 -1.83
N GLU A 568 -38.87 16.11 -1.63
CA GLU A 568 -37.94 15.11 -1.09
C GLU A 568 -37.29 14.34 -2.23
N LEU A 569 -35.97 14.15 -2.12
CA LEU A 569 -35.22 13.36 -3.09
C LEU A 569 -35.03 11.94 -2.55
N TYR A 570 -35.19 10.97 -3.43
CA TYR A 570 -34.98 9.55 -3.14
C TYR A 570 -34.13 8.92 -4.22
N ARG A 571 -33.35 7.94 -3.85
CA ARG A 571 -32.62 7.08 -4.76
C ARG A 571 -33.42 5.82 -5.01
N ALA A 572 -33.79 5.53 -6.23
CA ALA A 572 -34.43 4.28 -6.60
C ALA A 572 -33.47 3.10 -6.33
N ILE A 573 -33.89 2.15 -5.51
CA ILE A 573 -33.07 0.96 -5.18
C ILE A 573 -33.63 -0.32 -5.78
N GLY A 574 -34.91 -0.33 -6.13
CA GLY A 574 -35.57 -1.47 -6.76
C GLY A 574 -36.78 -1.06 -7.58
N ILE A 575 -36.95 -1.72 -8.70
CA ILE A 575 -38.09 -1.58 -9.58
C ILE A 575 -38.57 -2.99 -9.91
N SER A 576 -39.80 -3.30 -9.58
CA SER A 576 -40.43 -4.58 -9.91
C SER A 576 -41.69 -4.36 -10.74
N GLU A 577 -41.83 -5.15 -11.80
CA GLU A 577 -43.01 -5.13 -12.67
C GLU A 577 -44.03 -6.17 -12.22
N ASN A 578 -45.29 -5.79 -12.20
CA ASN A 578 -46.43 -6.68 -12.01
C ASN A 578 -47.63 -6.19 -12.81
N ASP A 579 -48.10 -6.98 -13.76
CA ASP A 579 -49.25 -6.69 -14.64
C ASP A 579 -49.21 -5.31 -15.33
N GLY A 580 -48.03 -4.92 -15.83
CA GLY A 580 -47.83 -3.65 -16.52
C GLY A 580 -47.72 -2.43 -15.58
N ASN A 581 -47.77 -2.65 -14.29
CA ASN A 581 -47.47 -1.66 -13.24
C ASN A 581 -46.09 -1.85 -12.66
N TYR A 582 -45.45 -0.77 -12.27
CA TYR A 582 -44.10 -0.76 -11.74
C TYR A 582 -44.09 -0.33 -10.27
N THR A 583 -43.71 -1.21 -9.39
CA THR A 583 -43.50 -0.91 -7.97
C THR A 583 -42.08 -0.45 -7.76
N ILE A 584 -41.91 0.78 -7.31
CA ILE A 584 -40.62 1.43 -7.07
C ILE A 584 -40.39 1.46 -5.58
N THR A 585 -39.22 1.01 -5.18
CA THR A 585 -38.68 1.16 -3.81
C THR A 585 -37.51 2.11 -3.89
N ALA A 586 -37.53 3.17 -3.07
CA ALA A 586 -36.48 4.18 -3.09
C ALA A 586 -36.09 4.59 -1.66
N LEU A 587 -34.79 4.85 -1.45
CA LEU A 587 -34.20 5.31 -0.20
C LEU A 587 -34.05 6.83 -0.23
N GLN A 588 -34.39 7.49 0.86
CA GLN A 588 -34.20 8.93 1.02
C GLN A 588 -32.77 9.34 0.66
N HIS A 589 -32.60 10.46 -0.05
CA HIS A 589 -31.32 10.99 -0.50
C HIS A 589 -31.18 12.45 -0.11
N GLU A 590 -30.08 12.79 0.59
CA GLU A 590 -29.78 14.16 1.02
C GLU A 590 -28.50 14.68 0.32
N PRO A 591 -28.62 15.59 -0.65
CA PRO A 591 -27.47 16.12 -1.40
C PRO A 591 -26.40 16.81 -0.54
N GLN A 592 -26.80 17.43 0.58
CA GLN A 592 -25.86 18.13 1.49
C GLN A 592 -24.90 17.18 2.19
N LYS A 593 -25.23 15.87 2.24
CA LYS A 593 -24.41 14.82 2.84
C LYS A 593 -22.98 14.88 2.33
N GLN A 594 -22.75 15.07 1.04
CA GLN A 594 -21.42 15.12 0.46
C GLN A 594 -20.56 16.23 1.06
N ALA A 595 -21.08 17.46 1.12
CA ALA A 595 -20.32 18.59 1.66
C ALA A 595 -19.96 18.39 3.14
N ILE A 596 -20.89 17.83 3.93
CA ILE A 596 -20.67 17.51 5.33
C ILE A 596 -19.56 16.46 5.49
N VAL A 597 -19.57 15.45 4.64
CA VAL A 597 -18.58 14.35 4.68
C VAL A 597 -17.19 14.83 4.24
N ASP A 598 -17.11 15.54 3.12
CA ASP A 598 -15.83 15.97 2.53
C ASP A 598 -15.07 16.96 3.44
N ASN A 599 -15.80 17.84 4.14
CA ASN A 599 -15.21 18.83 5.04
C ASN A 599 -15.09 18.36 6.50
N SER A 600 -15.31 17.08 6.79
CA SER A 600 -15.32 16.56 8.16
C SER A 600 -13.96 16.26 8.76
N ALA A 601 -12.91 16.20 7.94
CA ALA A 601 -11.57 15.84 8.40
C ALA A 601 -10.86 17.05 9.00
N SER A 602 -10.54 16.96 10.28
CA SER A 602 -9.65 17.88 10.98
C SER A 602 -8.90 17.07 12.03
N PHE A 603 -7.59 17.00 11.91
CA PHE A 603 -6.73 16.25 12.81
C PHE A 603 -5.73 17.20 13.47
N GLU A 604 -5.43 16.96 14.71
CA GLU A 604 -4.23 17.51 15.31
C GLU A 604 -3.02 16.90 14.58
N SER A 605 -2.04 17.71 14.23
CA SER A 605 -0.78 17.20 13.70
C SER A 605 -0.23 16.21 14.72
N ARG A 606 0.02 14.96 14.31
CA ARG A 606 0.76 14.03 15.16
C ARG A 606 2.07 14.73 15.47
N ASN A 607 2.30 15.06 16.73
CA ASN A 607 3.62 15.38 17.18
C ASN A 607 4.47 14.14 16.95
N THR A 608 5.24 14.12 15.88
CA THR A 608 6.23 13.07 15.60
C THR A 608 7.27 12.95 16.72
N THR A 609 7.33 13.94 17.60
CA THR A 609 8.13 13.94 18.83
C THR A 609 7.68 12.92 19.89
N LEU A 610 6.51 12.30 19.80
CA LEU A 610 6.11 11.22 20.74
C LEU A 610 6.73 9.86 20.40
N HIS A 611 7.31 9.67 19.21
CA HIS A 611 8.13 8.50 18.86
C HIS A 611 9.64 8.73 18.93
N GLN A 612 10.08 9.95 19.09
CA GLN A 612 11.33 10.22 19.75
C GLN A 612 11.04 10.01 21.25
N ALA A 613 11.29 8.79 21.74
CA ALA A 613 11.58 8.61 23.15
C ALA A 613 12.56 9.74 23.47
N GLY A 614 12.12 10.74 24.22
CA GLY A 614 12.87 11.97 24.37
C GLY A 614 14.28 11.60 24.74
N VAL A 615 15.23 11.92 23.86
CA VAL A 615 16.63 11.72 24.19
C VAL A 615 16.80 12.52 25.45
N SER A 616 17.09 11.84 26.59
CA SER A 616 17.22 12.54 27.86
C SER A 616 18.35 13.56 27.72
N ALA A 617 18.33 14.57 28.56
CA ALA A 617 19.37 15.59 28.56
C ALA A 617 20.76 14.91 28.69
N VAL A 618 21.74 15.52 28.05
CA VAL A 618 23.16 15.17 28.27
C VAL A 618 23.49 15.39 29.78
N SER A 619 24.41 14.62 30.29
CA SER A 619 24.87 14.77 31.68
C SER A 619 26.34 15.14 31.74
N ASP A 620 26.77 15.56 32.93
CA ASP A 620 28.21 15.80 33.25
C ASP A 620 28.93 16.69 32.21
N ALA A 621 28.31 17.85 31.89
CA ALA A 621 28.96 18.82 31.01
C ALA A 621 30.13 19.51 31.76
N GLU A 622 31.32 19.40 31.21
CA GLU A 622 32.56 19.99 31.73
C GLU A 622 33.16 20.96 30.73
N VAL A 623 33.57 22.10 31.20
CA VAL A 623 34.30 23.12 30.41
C VAL A 623 35.73 23.12 30.86
N ASN A 624 36.67 22.83 29.95
CA ASN A 624 38.09 22.92 30.18
C ASN A 624 38.65 24.09 29.38
N ALA A 625 39.32 25.00 30.07
CA ALA A 625 40.04 26.12 29.45
C ALA A 625 41.56 25.93 29.68
N ASP A 626 42.29 25.80 28.61
CA ASP A 626 43.75 25.80 28.63
C ASP A 626 44.26 27.00 27.80
N GLY A 627 45.57 27.25 27.87
CA GLY A 627 46.15 28.41 27.18
C GLY A 627 46.01 28.37 25.64
N SER A 628 45.38 27.37 25.04
CA SER A 628 45.17 27.18 23.62
C SER A 628 43.70 27.25 23.19
N GLY A 629 42.74 27.25 24.12
CA GLY A 629 41.33 27.37 23.79
C GLY A 629 40.37 26.88 24.92
N ILE A 630 39.09 26.92 24.62
CA ILE A 630 38.02 26.42 25.50
C ILE A 630 37.44 25.18 24.87
N SER A 631 37.36 24.07 25.59
CA SER A 631 36.68 22.85 25.17
C SER A 631 35.51 22.52 26.10
N LEU A 632 34.39 22.12 25.49
CA LEU A 632 33.21 21.63 26.18
C LEU A 632 33.07 20.15 25.89
N SER A 633 33.00 19.31 26.95
CA SER A 633 32.71 17.91 26.86
C SER A 633 31.52 17.54 27.73
N PHE A 634 30.78 16.50 27.35
CA PHE A 634 29.57 16.05 28.06
C PHE A 634 29.34 14.56 27.85
N LYS A 635 28.61 13.92 28.71
CA LYS A 635 28.25 12.51 28.55
C LYS A 635 26.95 12.35 27.74
N PRO A 636 26.91 11.36 26.84
CA PRO A 636 25.68 11.00 26.12
C PRO A 636 24.53 10.68 27.09
N PRO A 637 23.28 10.85 26.66
CA PRO A 637 22.11 10.46 27.45
C PRO A 637 22.16 8.98 27.86
N ALA A 638 21.93 8.69 29.15
CA ALA A 638 22.06 7.33 29.69
C ALA A 638 21.01 6.33 29.17
N ASN A 639 19.90 6.82 28.61
CA ASN A 639 18.81 5.99 28.10
C ASN A 639 18.93 5.70 26.58
N PHE A 640 20.02 6.11 25.94
CA PHE A 640 20.23 5.89 24.53
C PHE A 640 21.28 4.78 24.29
N VAL A 641 20.80 3.67 23.69
CA VAL A 641 21.66 2.56 23.25
C VAL A 641 21.47 2.44 21.72
N GLY A 642 22.31 3.14 20.94
CA GLY A 642 22.22 3.07 19.48
C GLY A 642 23.25 3.96 18.77
N GLN A 643 23.51 3.68 17.48
CA GLN A 643 24.31 4.54 16.60
C GLN A 643 23.39 5.61 16.00
N GLY A 644 23.87 6.85 15.90
CA GLY A 644 23.15 7.94 15.24
C GLY A 644 22.73 9.11 16.13
N LEU A 645 23.34 9.23 17.33
CA LEU A 645 23.13 10.40 18.16
C LEU A 645 23.92 11.58 17.60
N LYS A 646 23.25 12.69 17.35
CA LYS A 646 23.87 13.97 17.00
C LYS A 646 23.65 14.98 18.13
N TYR A 647 24.53 15.94 18.22
CA TYR A 647 24.44 16.96 19.25
C TYR A 647 24.37 18.35 18.60
N GLN A 648 23.57 19.20 19.21
CA GLN A 648 23.51 20.64 18.91
C GLN A 648 24.03 21.40 20.14
N VAL A 649 24.94 22.31 19.93
CA VAL A 649 25.44 23.22 20.94
C VAL A 649 25.11 24.66 20.53
N LYS A 650 24.26 25.34 21.30
CA LYS A 650 23.97 26.76 21.15
C LYS A 650 24.82 27.54 22.16
N LEU A 651 25.62 28.42 21.65
CA LEU A 651 26.48 29.27 22.47
C LEU A 651 25.87 30.66 22.57
N TYR A 652 25.62 31.14 23.78
CA TYR A 652 25.13 32.49 24.07
C TYR A 652 26.26 33.29 24.69
N ARG A 653 26.42 34.54 24.25
CA ARG A 653 27.35 35.53 24.84
C ARG A 653 26.57 36.68 25.41
N ASN A 654 26.75 36.99 26.70
CA ASN A 654 25.99 38.03 27.41
C ASN A 654 24.49 37.92 27.18
N SER A 655 23.95 36.69 27.29
CA SER A 655 22.52 36.31 27.08
C SER A 655 21.98 36.41 25.66
N ASN A 656 22.78 36.78 24.65
CA ASN A 656 22.40 36.77 23.24
C ASN A 656 23.01 35.56 22.53
N LEU A 657 22.22 34.96 21.61
CA LEU A 657 22.72 33.84 20.80
C LEU A 657 23.92 34.29 19.98
N PHE A 658 25.07 33.68 20.22
CA PHE A 658 26.33 33.97 19.56
C PHE A 658 26.58 33.07 18.34
N ASN A 659 26.44 31.73 18.56
CA ASN A 659 26.62 30.78 17.48
C ASN A 659 25.82 29.49 17.77
N VAL A 660 25.55 28.68 16.70
CA VAL A 660 24.90 27.38 16.80
C VAL A 660 25.79 26.38 16.05
N TYR A 661 26.18 25.31 16.73
CA TYR A 661 26.94 24.21 16.18
C TYR A 661 25.99 23.00 16.10
N ASP A 662 25.60 22.63 14.90
CA ASP A 662 24.67 21.55 14.61
C ASP A 662 25.42 20.28 14.16
N ASP A 663 24.74 19.16 14.20
CA ASP A 663 25.19 17.86 13.65
C ASP A 663 26.54 17.34 14.17
N LEU A 664 26.87 17.64 15.43
CA LEU A 664 28.09 17.13 16.06
C LEU A 664 27.99 15.62 16.33
N ASP A 665 28.95 14.85 15.82
CA ASP A 665 29.03 13.40 16.00
C ASP A 665 29.65 12.98 17.34
N GLN A 666 30.41 13.88 17.95
CA GLN A 666 31.13 13.62 19.21
C GLN A 666 30.51 14.41 20.36
N PRO A 667 30.51 13.86 21.57
CA PRO A 667 30.01 14.54 22.76
C PRO A 667 31.03 15.57 23.28
N SER A 668 31.71 16.28 22.38
CA SER A 668 32.64 17.32 22.71
C SER A 668 32.81 18.31 21.55
N ILE A 669 33.14 19.55 21.88
CA ILE A 669 33.46 20.60 20.93
C ILE A 669 34.54 21.51 21.48
N ALA A 670 35.50 21.88 20.65
CA ALA A 670 36.50 22.89 21.00
C ALA A 670 36.17 24.23 20.32
N PHE A 671 36.29 25.28 21.05
CA PHE A 671 36.09 26.65 20.58
C PHE A 671 37.43 27.36 20.45
N SER A 672 37.75 27.87 19.26
CA SER A 672 38.89 28.75 19.01
C SER A 672 38.40 30.16 18.84
N ASP A 673 39.21 31.13 19.25
CA ASP A 673 38.99 32.59 18.98
C ASP A 673 37.67 33.16 19.54
N LEU A 674 37.25 32.74 20.73
CA LEU A 674 36.08 33.35 21.39
C LEU A 674 36.45 34.76 21.89
N PRO A 675 35.67 35.81 21.53
CA PRO A 675 35.84 37.14 22.07
C PRO A 675 35.58 37.17 23.58
N ASP A 676 36.24 38.09 24.34
CA ASP A 676 36.03 38.23 25.79
C ASP A 676 34.55 38.42 26.14
N GLY A 677 34.05 37.70 27.13
CA GLY A 677 32.66 37.78 27.61
C GLY A 677 32.21 36.55 28.39
N ASP A 678 31.01 36.67 28.96
CA ASP A 678 30.36 35.58 29.67
C ASP A 678 29.60 34.68 28.68
N TYR A 679 29.90 33.38 28.70
CA TYR A 679 29.30 32.42 27.77
C TYR A 679 28.41 31.41 28.49
N ILE A 680 27.27 31.06 27.89
CA ILE A 680 26.38 29.99 28.30
C ILE A 680 26.24 29.04 27.11
N ALA A 681 26.49 27.75 27.33
CA ALA A 681 26.26 26.71 26.33
C ALA A 681 24.98 25.93 26.64
N GLU A 682 24.02 25.91 25.74
CA GLU A 682 22.86 25.01 25.77
C GLU A 682 23.16 23.80 24.87
N ILE A 683 23.13 22.61 25.47
CA ILE A 683 23.46 21.37 24.78
C ILE A 683 22.21 20.54 24.59
N ARG A 684 21.95 20.08 23.38
CA ARG A 684 20.82 19.22 23.04
C ARG A 684 21.32 18.01 22.29
N ALA A 685 20.93 16.83 22.74
CA ALA A 685 21.11 15.62 21.97
C ALA A 685 19.89 15.41 21.03
N GLN A 686 20.14 15.00 19.80
CA GLN A 686 19.13 14.75 18.78
C GLN A 686 19.35 13.33 18.21
N ASN A 687 18.26 12.62 17.98
CA ASN A 687 18.26 11.37 17.25
C ASN A 687 18.00 11.67 15.77
N LEU A 688 18.78 11.09 14.88
CA LEU A 688 18.58 11.21 13.43
C LEU A 688 17.30 10.51 12.97
#